data_5b9a8d76c115e095d194b47fbaa11963
#
_entry.id   5b9a8d76c115e095d194b47fbaa11963
#
_cell.length_a   1.000
_cell.length_b   1.000
_cell.length_c   1.000
_cell.angle_alpha   90.00
_cell.angle_beta   90.00
_cell.angle_gamma   90.00
#
_symmetry.space_group_name_H-M   'P 1'
#
loop_
_entity.id
_entity.type
_entity.pdbx_description
1 polymer ?
#
loop_
_entity_poly.entity_id
_entity_poly.type
_entity_poly.pdbx_seq_one_letter_code
_entity_poly.pdbx_strand_id
1 'polypeptide(L)'
;LHKTPISFDVHVWELYWPLAEGAAVVIAAPDGHRDPAYLARVIAEQSVTAVHFVPTMLSALTSSPAARRILAEAGFGREREQPLRYVVCSGEALQKDQVQAAGEVLGVYPLNLYGPTEAAVDVTFWETSTDPHRESVPIGEPVWNTGTLILDPTGHPVPVGVTGELHLSGVQLARGYKNNPQATAAAFVEQAPAGALALLNGESQRLYRTGDLACWEILPDGRAVIGYRGRTDYQIKVRGQRLELGDIEMALAAVEGVSASVALLYRGLREPALAAVLEVGDVPAERAEQLVEAAREHCAQVLPDYMVPTLWHTLPALPVSPSGKADRKLLASLDLTPQTSDAEGPHGLLEQQLCSIIAGVLGRERFGVDEDFFASGGHSLAALEVIAAVEEQLGLSVSIGALFAHPTVQALAASIAGERGEGAEFAPVLPLREHILTQREHVVTQREQPVVPDTTEAPAPLFILPPAGGLGWCYAGYLSHLPAQQGVYAVQAEAFSDPQTGFASSLQELAEGYLKLIEKTLVERSLPRRFALMGWSVGGTAAVQVAALAQAAGALVERVILLDAYPSEQWQGVPAPDEQESFRALLRMGGLPEPAADERLDLPGTLERLQRAGSAMGYLPEEKLGVCLGSMRASAALMRGAEQ
;
A
#
# COMPACT_ATOMS: atom_id res chain seq x y z
N LEU A 1 14.06 -8.36 20.10
CA LEU A 1 13.56 -7.00 19.87
C LEU A 1 12.28 -6.76 20.67
N HIS A 2 12.28 -5.74 21.55
CA HIS A 2 11.07 -5.30 22.25
C HIS A 2 10.44 -4.13 21.48
N LYS A 3 9.29 -4.38 20.87
CA LYS A 3 8.54 -3.41 20.05
C LYS A 3 7.03 -3.44 20.33
N THR A 4 6.55 -4.48 21.00
CA THR A 4 5.12 -4.61 21.30
C THR A 4 4.72 -3.64 22.40
N PRO A 5 3.64 -2.84 22.20
CA PRO A 5 3.14 -1.95 23.24
C PRO A 5 2.86 -2.69 24.56
N ILE A 6 3.16 -2.06 25.70
CA ILE A 6 3.01 -2.70 27.03
C ILE A 6 1.55 -3.01 27.40
N SER A 7 0.59 -2.48 26.68
CA SER A 7 -0.84 -2.83 26.79
C SER A 7 -1.17 -4.22 26.22
N PHE A 8 -0.26 -4.81 25.44
CA PHE A 8 -0.35 -6.16 24.89
C PHE A 8 0.49 -7.13 25.69
N ASP A 9 -0.07 -8.24 26.10
CA ASP A 9 0.59 -9.23 26.97
C ASP A 9 1.83 -9.90 26.35
N VAL A 10 1.93 -9.97 25.03
CA VAL A 10 3.12 -10.45 24.30
C VAL A 10 4.39 -9.68 24.71
N HIS A 11 4.30 -8.39 25.09
CA HIS A 11 5.45 -7.61 25.55
C HIS A 11 6.18 -8.27 26.73
N VAL A 12 5.48 -9.09 27.51
CA VAL A 12 6.01 -9.73 28.72
C VAL A 12 7.22 -10.62 28.37
N TRP A 13 7.08 -11.53 27.42
CA TRP A 13 8.19 -12.38 27.06
C TRP A 13 9.23 -11.67 26.17
N GLU A 14 8.87 -10.67 25.37
CA GLU A 14 9.85 -9.83 24.65
C GLU A 14 10.82 -9.16 25.61
N LEU A 15 10.36 -8.81 26.81
CA LEU A 15 11.17 -8.14 27.83
C LEU A 15 11.85 -9.13 28.79
N TYR A 16 11.11 -10.10 29.32
CA TYR A 16 11.61 -10.96 30.40
C TYR A 16 12.40 -12.17 29.91
N TRP A 17 12.05 -12.78 28.78
CA TRP A 17 12.79 -13.93 28.27
C TRP A 17 14.27 -13.62 28.01
N PRO A 18 14.65 -12.58 27.24
CA PRO A 18 16.06 -12.28 27.04
C PRO A 18 16.79 -11.97 28.35
N LEU A 19 16.15 -11.29 29.31
CA LEU A 19 16.76 -11.00 30.60
C LEU A 19 16.99 -12.27 31.44
N ALA A 20 16.06 -13.23 31.40
CA ALA A 20 16.19 -14.51 32.07
C ALA A 20 17.35 -15.35 31.50
N GLU A 21 17.59 -15.27 30.20
CA GLU A 21 18.67 -15.98 29.50
C GLU A 21 19.99 -15.19 29.48
N GLY A 22 20.05 -14.02 30.10
CA GLY A 22 21.26 -13.16 30.10
C GLY A 22 21.55 -12.50 28.76
N ALA A 23 20.55 -12.40 27.86
CA ALA A 23 20.65 -11.75 26.58
C ALA A 23 20.32 -10.25 26.64
N ALA A 24 20.62 -9.52 25.59
CA ALA A 24 20.30 -8.10 25.47
C ALA A 24 18.88 -7.88 24.95
N VAL A 25 18.23 -6.82 25.43
CA VAL A 25 16.95 -6.32 24.90
C VAL A 25 17.21 -5.11 24.03
N VAL A 26 16.85 -5.19 22.75
CA VAL A 26 16.83 -4.04 21.84
C VAL A 26 15.45 -3.40 21.93
N ILE A 27 15.38 -2.14 22.34
CA ILE A 27 14.11 -1.41 22.48
C ILE A 27 13.86 -0.59 21.21
N ALA A 28 12.72 -0.82 20.57
CA ALA A 28 12.30 -0.04 19.40
C ALA A 28 11.97 1.41 19.78
N ALA A 29 12.18 2.34 18.86
CA ALA A 29 11.71 3.71 19.01
C ALA A 29 10.18 3.77 19.15
N PRO A 30 9.63 4.80 19.81
CA PRO A 30 8.18 5.02 19.83
C PRO A 30 7.60 4.95 18.40
N ASP A 31 6.47 4.25 18.25
CA ASP A 31 5.79 3.97 16.98
C ASP A 31 6.60 3.22 15.90
N GLY A 32 7.87 2.92 16.15
CA GLY A 32 8.71 2.17 15.21
C GLY A 32 8.18 0.77 14.87
N HIS A 33 7.34 0.19 15.72
CA HIS A 33 6.67 -1.09 15.42
C HIS A 33 5.75 -1.03 14.20
N ARG A 34 5.34 0.15 13.75
CA ARG A 34 4.46 0.38 12.59
C ARG A 34 5.23 0.56 11.27
N ASP A 35 6.54 0.83 11.32
CA ASP A 35 7.38 1.08 10.14
C ASP A 35 8.19 -0.15 9.73
N PRO A 36 7.83 -0.85 8.63
CA PRO A 36 8.56 -2.01 8.13
C PRO A 36 10.03 -1.74 7.80
N ALA A 37 10.34 -0.57 7.24
CA ALA A 37 11.72 -0.21 6.87
C ALA A 37 12.56 0.07 8.11
N TYR A 38 12.00 0.73 9.12
CA TYR A 38 12.64 0.90 10.42
C TYR A 38 12.91 -0.45 11.09
N LEU A 39 11.92 -1.35 11.13
CA LEU A 39 12.09 -2.68 11.72
C LEU A 39 13.18 -3.48 10.99
N ALA A 40 13.20 -3.44 9.66
CA ALA A 40 14.25 -4.08 8.86
C ALA A 40 15.65 -3.55 9.22
N ARG A 41 15.82 -2.22 9.36
CA ARG A 41 17.08 -1.59 9.78
C ARG A 41 17.48 -2.05 11.18
N VAL A 42 16.58 -2.00 12.16
CA VAL A 42 16.89 -2.41 13.54
C VAL A 42 17.27 -3.89 13.60
N ILE A 43 16.55 -4.76 12.89
CA ILE A 43 16.86 -6.19 12.82
C ILE A 43 18.28 -6.41 12.29
N ALA A 44 18.65 -5.71 11.22
CA ALA A 44 19.95 -5.84 10.58
C ALA A 44 21.08 -5.21 11.39
N GLU A 45 20.95 -3.96 11.80
CA GLU A 45 22.00 -3.17 12.47
C GLU A 45 22.29 -3.62 13.90
N GLN A 46 21.23 -4.03 14.63
CA GLN A 46 21.35 -4.46 16.02
C GLN A 46 21.57 -5.97 16.16
N SER A 47 21.73 -6.69 15.04
CA SER A 47 21.92 -8.15 15.04
C SER A 47 20.86 -8.87 15.87
N VAL A 48 19.59 -8.54 15.66
CA VAL A 48 18.47 -9.10 16.41
C VAL A 48 18.38 -10.61 16.18
N THR A 49 18.30 -11.38 17.27
CA THR A 49 18.22 -12.85 17.22
C THR A 49 16.81 -13.38 17.35
N ALA A 50 15.91 -12.63 17.97
CA ALA A 50 14.51 -13.00 18.16
C ALA A 50 13.59 -11.79 17.99
N VAL A 51 12.49 -11.98 17.25
CA VAL A 51 11.48 -10.93 17.02
C VAL A 51 10.08 -11.53 16.93
N HIS A 52 9.11 -10.84 17.49
CA HIS A 52 7.70 -11.18 17.38
C HIS A 52 7.03 -10.34 16.29
N PHE A 53 6.06 -10.91 15.60
CA PHE A 53 5.15 -10.21 14.70
C PHE A 53 3.72 -10.72 14.88
N VAL A 54 2.74 -9.84 14.76
CA VAL A 54 1.42 -10.27 14.34
C VAL A 54 1.48 -10.57 12.83
N PRO A 55 0.77 -11.58 12.32
CA PRO A 55 0.82 -11.97 10.91
C PRO A 55 0.66 -10.82 9.91
N THR A 56 -0.25 -9.87 10.16
CA THR A 56 -0.41 -8.67 9.32
C THR A 56 0.88 -7.83 9.26
N MET A 57 1.59 -7.64 10.37
CA MET A 57 2.84 -6.89 10.40
C MET A 57 3.98 -7.65 9.72
N LEU A 58 4.01 -8.99 9.83
CA LEU A 58 4.95 -9.83 9.09
C LEU A 58 4.75 -9.65 7.58
N SER A 59 3.50 -9.66 7.11
CA SER A 59 3.17 -9.38 5.69
C SER A 59 3.67 -8.00 5.26
N ALA A 60 3.46 -6.97 6.08
CA ALA A 60 3.93 -5.63 5.79
C ALA A 60 5.46 -5.56 5.65
N LEU A 61 6.19 -6.23 6.55
CA LEU A 61 7.66 -6.31 6.48
C LEU A 61 8.12 -7.04 5.21
N THR A 62 7.52 -8.20 4.92
CA THR A 62 7.94 -9.06 3.81
C THR A 62 7.48 -8.56 2.44
N SER A 63 6.44 -7.74 2.35
CA SER A 63 5.98 -7.12 1.10
C SER A 63 6.59 -5.74 0.83
N SER A 64 7.12 -5.04 1.84
CA SER A 64 7.72 -3.72 1.69
C SER A 64 9.00 -3.75 0.84
N PRO A 65 9.07 -3.07 -0.31
CA PRO A 65 10.28 -3.02 -1.14
C PRO A 65 11.49 -2.46 -0.39
N ALA A 66 11.29 -1.41 0.42
CA ALA A 66 12.34 -0.81 1.23
C ALA A 66 12.88 -1.77 2.29
N ALA A 67 12.00 -2.47 3.02
CA ALA A 67 12.40 -3.46 4.03
C ALA A 67 13.13 -4.65 3.38
N ARG A 68 12.62 -5.18 2.25
CA ARG A 68 13.27 -6.27 1.50
C ARG A 68 14.67 -5.88 1.03
N ARG A 69 14.85 -4.66 0.53
CA ARG A 69 16.16 -4.16 0.11
C ARG A 69 17.14 -4.10 1.27
N ILE A 70 16.75 -3.49 2.41
CA ILE A 70 17.57 -3.38 3.61
C ILE A 70 18.01 -4.76 4.11
N LEU A 71 17.07 -5.70 4.21
CA LEU A 71 17.34 -7.07 4.67
C LEU A 71 18.24 -7.83 3.69
N ALA A 72 18.01 -7.70 2.38
CA ALA A 72 18.84 -8.34 1.35
C ALA A 72 20.27 -7.80 1.33
N GLU A 73 20.47 -6.49 1.49
CA GLU A 73 21.77 -5.83 1.62
C GLU A 73 22.51 -6.31 2.89
N ALA A 74 21.80 -6.54 3.98
CA ALA A 74 22.33 -7.11 5.21
C ALA A 74 22.56 -8.63 5.15
N GLY A 75 22.18 -9.30 4.03
CA GLY A 75 22.44 -10.71 3.80
C GLY A 75 21.36 -11.68 4.26
N PHE A 76 20.19 -11.18 4.63
CA PHE A 76 19.02 -12.02 4.97
C PHE A 76 18.48 -12.76 3.72
N GLY A 77 17.80 -13.88 3.94
CA GLY A 77 17.24 -14.70 2.84
C GLY A 77 18.28 -15.50 2.03
N ARG A 78 19.55 -15.45 2.39
CA ARG A 78 20.64 -16.23 1.77
C ARG A 78 21.13 -17.31 2.73
N GLU A 79 21.75 -18.38 2.21
CA GLU A 79 22.36 -19.48 3.01
C GLU A 79 23.61 -19.03 3.82
N ARG A 80 23.54 -17.89 4.48
CA ARG A 80 24.61 -17.40 5.37
C ARG A 80 24.15 -17.48 6.82
N GLU A 81 25.09 -17.68 7.74
CA GLU A 81 24.84 -17.51 9.18
C GLU A 81 24.36 -16.07 9.44
N GLN A 82 23.06 -15.92 9.63
CA GLN A 82 22.44 -14.66 9.99
C GLN A 82 22.10 -14.65 11.50
N PRO A 83 22.09 -13.48 12.14
CA PRO A 83 21.84 -13.40 13.58
C PRO A 83 20.41 -13.82 13.95
N LEU A 84 19.41 -13.53 13.09
CA LEU A 84 18.01 -13.85 13.36
C LEU A 84 17.77 -15.36 13.39
N ARG A 85 17.30 -15.87 14.54
CA ARG A 85 17.05 -17.29 14.78
C ARG A 85 15.58 -17.60 14.99
N TYR A 86 14.85 -16.66 15.59
CA TYR A 86 13.45 -16.84 15.97
C TYR A 86 12.60 -15.71 15.43
N VAL A 87 11.68 -16.05 14.56
CA VAL A 87 10.56 -15.21 14.16
C VAL A 87 9.33 -15.83 14.80
N VAL A 88 8.71 -15.14 15.72
CA VAL A 88 7.52 -15.61 16.42
C VAL A 88 6.30 -14.88 15.87
N CYS A 89 5.24 -15.63 15.58
CA CYS A 89 3.96 -15.07 15.17
C CYS A 89 2.85 -15.47 16.12
N SER A 90 2.05 -14.51 16.56
CA SER A 90 0.85 -14.75 17.36
C SER A 90 -0.18 -13.63 17.16
N GLY A 91 -1.34 -13.77 17.79
CA GLY A 91 -2.38 -12.74 17.79
C GLY A 91 -3.38 -12.84 16.64
N GLU A 92 -3.01 -13.38 15.49
CA GLU A 92 -3.90 -13.62 14.33
C GLU A 92 -3.63 -15.00 13.74
N ALA A 93 -4.51 -15.48 12.84
CA ALA A 93 -4.28 -16.73 12.13
C ALA A 93 -3.19 -16.56 11.08
N LEU A 94 -2.06 -17.23 11.29
CA LEU A 94 -0.92 -17.20 10.35
C LEU A 94 -1.29 -17.98 9.07
N GLN A 95 -1.03 -17.38 7.90
CA GLN A 95 -1.35 -17.96 6.61
C GLN A 95 -0.11 -18.59 5.95
N LYS A 96 -0.32 -19.52 5.03
CA LYS A 96 0.71 -20.25 4.28
C LYS A 96 1.65 -19.30 3.52
N ASP A 97 1.09 -18.33 2.81
CA ASP A 97 1.84 -17.34 2.03
C ASP A 97 2.75 -16.47 2.91
N GLN A 98 2.30 -16.13 4.11
CA GLN A 98 3.09 -15.39 5.10
C GLN A 98 4.27 -16.22 5.61
N VAL A 99 4.06 -17.53 5.84
CA VAL A 99 5.14 -18.46 6.22
C VAL A 99 6.21 -18.53 5.13
N GLN A 100 5.79 -18.67 3.86
CA GLN A 100 6.69 -18.73 2.72
C GLN A 100 7.46 -17.41 2.54
N ALA A 101 6.75 -16.28 2.58
CA ALA A 101 7.37 -14.96 2.46
C ALA A 101 8.41 -14.71 3.56
N ALA A 102 8.16 -15.14 4.80
CA ALA A 102 9.14 -15.04 5.89
C ALA A 102 10.38 -15.89 5.61
N GLY A 103 10.22 -17.13 5.15
CA GLY A 103 11.33 -18.00 4.75
C GLY A 103 12.18 -17.38 3.64
N GLU A 104 11.55 -16.78 2.63
CA GLU A 104 12.24 -16.14 1.50
C GLU A 104 12.98 -14.86 1.90
N VAL A 105 12.33 -13.98 2.67
CA VAL A 105 12.85 -12.64 2.98
C VAL A 105 13.77 -12.64 4.18
N LEU A 106 13.41 -13.37 5.24
CA LEU A 106 14.15 -13.41 6.51
C LEU A 106 15.09 -14.61 6.60
N GLY A 107 14.91 -15.64 5.77
CA GLY A 107 15.65 -16.90 5.87
C GLY A 107 15.29 -17.74 7.10
N VAL A 108 14.19 -17.39 7.78
CA VAL A 108 13.70 -18.07 8.98
C VAL A 108 12.19 -18.27 8.87
N TYR A 109 11.74 -19.51 9.06
CA TYR A 109 10.33 -19.82 9.14
C TYR A 109 9.77 -19.49 10.52
N PRO A 110 8.59 -18.86 10.61
CA PRO A 110 8.05 -18.41 11.89
C PRO A 110 7.59 -19.58 12.79
N LEU A 111 7.72 -19.37 14.09
CA LEU A 111 7.01 -20.15 15.12
C LEU A 111 5.61 -19.55 15.26
N ASN A 112 4.58 -20.37 15.03
CA ASN A 112 3.19 -19.95 15.23
C ASN A 112 2.79 -20.24 16.68
N LEU A 113 2.50 -19.19 17.45
CA LEU A 113 2.01 -19.27 18.82
C LEU A 113 0.53 -18.85 18.87
N TYR A 114 -0.20 -19.42 19.77
CA TYR A 114 -1.60 -19.08 20.02
C TYR A 114 -1.88 -19.06 21.51
N GLY A 115 -2.59 -18.04 21.96
CA GLY A 115 -3.11 -17.95 23.31
C GLY A 115 -3.97 -16.70 23.52
N PRO A 116 -4.96 -16.78 24.42
CA PRO A 116 -5.68 -15.62 24.92
C PRO A 116 -4.97 -15.06 26.15
N THR A 117 -5.12 -13.77 26.41
CA THR A 117 -4.61 -13.07 27.61
C THR A 117 -5.09 -13.73 28.91
N GLU A 118 -6.26 -14.33 28.89
CA GLU A 118 -6.86 -15.08 30.02
C GLU A 118 -6.10 -16.36 30.38
N ALA A 119 -5.14 -16.77 29.52
CA ALA A 119 -4.26 -17.91 29.76
C ALA A 119 -2.77 -17.54 29.58
N ALA A 120 -2.39 -16.33 29.95
CA ALA A 120 -1.02 -15.84 30.03
C ALA A 120 -0.21 -15.95 28.73
N VAL A 121 -0.63 -15.22 27.71
CA VAL A 121 0.01 -14.96 26.40
C VAL A 121 -0.16 -16.11 25.41
N ASP A 122 0.59 -17.21 25.55
CA ASP A 122 0.62 -18.30 24.55
C ASP A 122 0.44 -19.65 25.22
N VAL A 123 -0.44 -20.47 24.67
CA VAL A 123 -0.83 -21.79 25.23
C VAL A 123 -0.55 -22.94 24.28
N THR A 124 -0.36 -22.67 22.98
CA THR A 124 0.07 -23.66 22.01
C THR A 124 1.14 -23.10 21.09
N PHE A 125 1.90 -23.96 20.44
CA PHE A 125 2.94 -23.61 19.51
C PHE A 125 2.99 -24.56 18.31
N TRP A 126 3.46 -24.05 17.16
CA TRP A 126 3.74 -24.82 15.97
C TRP A 126 5.01 -24.32 15.29
N GLU A 127 5.94 -25.24 15.00
CA GLU A 127 7.15 -24.97 14.21
C GLU A 127 6.84 -25.11 12.73
N THR A 128 6.63 -23.99 12.02
CA THR A 128 6.29 -24.02 10.58
C THR A 128 7.45 -24.51 9.72
N SER A 129 8.67 -24.50 10.21
CA SER A 129 9.86 -25.07 9.56
C SER A 129 9.76 -26.57 9.32
N THR A 130 8.95 -27.30 10.10
CA THR A 130 8.75 -28.74 9.95
C THR A 130 7.90 -29.10 8.74
N ASP A 131 7.00 -28.22 8.32
CA ASP A 131 6.17 -28.34 7.11
C ASP A 131 5.78 -26.96 6.55
N PRO A 132 6.72 -26.22 5.93
CA PRO A 132 6.49 -24.85 5.49
C PRO A 132 5.52 -24.75 4.31
N HIS A 133 5.23 -25.86 3.65
CA HIS A 133 4.33 -25.90 2.47
C HIS A 133 2.93 -26.42 2.79
N ARG A 134 2.63 -26.65 4.06
CA ARG A 134 1.31 -27.11 4.50
C ARG A 134 0.20 -26.14 4.06
N GLU A 135 -0.94 -26.67 3.63
CA GLU A 135 -2.06 -25.85 3.13
C GLU A 135 -2.72 -24.99 4.22
N SER A 136 -2.74 -25.46 5.47
CA SER A 136 -3.22 -24.70 6.62
C SER A 136 -2.20 -24.72 7.75
N VAL A 137 -1.96 -23.58 8.39
CA VAL A 137 -1.05 -23.47 9.53
C VAL A 137 -1.84 -23.78 10.81
N PRO A 138 -1.53 -24.88 11.53
CA PRO A 138 -2.20 -25.18 12.78
C PRO A 138 -1.73 -24.23 13.90
N ILE A 139 -2.51 -24.13 14.97
CA ILE A 139 -2.05 -23.51 16.23
C ILE A 139 -1.20 -24.49 17.05
N GLY A 140 -1.12 -25.73 16.63
CA GLY A 140 -0.12 -26.70 17.04
C GLY A 140 -0.43 -27.49 18.29
N GLU A 141 0.56 -27.66 19.14
CA GLU A 141 0.56 -28.50 20.34
C GLU A 141 0.57 -27.61 21.60
N PRO A 142 -0.01 -28.08 22.73
CA PRO A 142 0.01 -27.31 23.97
C PRO A 142 1.43 -27.15 24.55
N VAL A 143 1.70 -25.99 25.12
CA VAL A 143 2.93 -25.75 25.88
C VAL A 143 2.90 -26.50 27.23
N TRP A 144 4.03 -26.53 27.92
CA TRP A 144 4.16 -27.24 29.19
C TRP A 144 3.16 -26.73 30.25
N ASN A 145 2.63 -27.65 31.06
CA ASN A 145 1.65 -27.38 32.12
C ASN A 145 0.32 -26.79 31.64
N THR A 146 0.00 -26.96 30.35
CA THR A 146 -1.25 -26.55 29.73
C THR A 146 -1.99 -27.76 29.20
N GLY A 147 -3.29 -27.84 29.48
CA GLY A 147 -4.19 -28.81 28.89
C GLY A 147 -5.13 -28.14 27.88
N THR A 148 -5.41 -28.84 26.81
CA THR A 148 -6.34 -28.41 25.76
C THR A 148 -7.43 -29.46 25.58
N LEU A 149 -8.69 -29.03 25.53
CA LEU A 149 -9.86 -29.85 25.25
C LEU A 149 -10.68 -29.20 24.13
N ILE A 150 -11.13 -29.98 23.17
CA ILE A 150 -12.06 -29.52 22.15
C ILE A 150 -13.39 -30.21 22.42
N LEU A 151 -14.41 -29.43 22.79
CA LEU A 151 -15.68 -29.95 23.29
C LEU A 151 -16.83 -29.51 22.37
N ASP A 152 -17.84 -30.41 22.33
CA ASP A 152 -19.13 -30.10 21.73
C ASP A 152 -19.98 -29.18 22.66
N PRO A 153 -21.13 -28.66 22.21
CA PRO A 153 -22.02 -27.85 23.06
C PRO A 153 -22.55 -28.54 24.30
N THR A 154 -22.46 -29.86 24.38
CA THR A 154 -22.90 -30.66 25.54
C THR A 154 -21.75 -30.98 26.50
N GLY A 155 -20.53 -30.52 26.18
CA GLY A 155 -19.34 -30.69 27.02
C GLY A 155 -18.62 -32.02 26.81
N HIS A 156 -18.89 -32.75 25.73
CA HIS A 156 -18.17 -33.99 25.39
C HIS A 156 -17.02 -33.71 24.43
N PRO A 157 -15.89 -34.42 24.56
CA PRO A 157 -14.78 -34.33 23.61
C PRO A 157 -15.22 -34.71 22.19
N VAL A 158 -14.79 -33.91 21.21
CA VAL A 158 -15.08 -34.20 19.81
C VAL A 158 -14.06 -35.18 19.21
N PRO A 159 -14.46 -36.04 18.24
CA PRO A 159 -13.53 -36.88 17.49
C PRO A 159 -12.55 -36.04 16.65
N VAL A 160 -11.45 -36.66 16.21
CA VAL A 160 -10.49 -36.07 15.25
C VAL A 160 -11.20 -35.60 13.99
N GLY A 161 -10.87 -34.40 13.52
CA GLY A 161 -11.46 -33.75 12.35
C GLY A 161 -12.80 -33.08 12.61
N VAL A 162 -13.42 -33.29 13.76
CA VAL A 162 -14.70 -32.66 14.14
C VAL A 162 -14.42 -31.34 14.86
N THR A 163 -15.12 -30.26 14.44
CA THR A 163 -15.01 -28.96 15.04
C THR A 163 -15.77 -28.87 16.36
N GLY A 164 -15.13 -28.33 17.39
CA GLY A 164 -15.73 -28.02 18.68
C GLY A 164 -15.13 -26.73 19.27
N GLU A 165 -15.60 -26.31 20.43
CA GLU A 165 -15.05 -25.14 21.16
C GLU A 165 -13.77 -25.55 21.91
N LEU A 166 -12.70 -24.78 21.73
CA LEU A 166 -11.43 -24.97 22.43
C LEU A 166 -11.56 -24.49 23.89
N HIS A 167 -11.17 -25.36 24.81
CA HIS A 167 -11.09 -25.09 26.25
C HIS A 167 -9.66 -25.29 26.71
N LEU A 168 -9.21 -24.43 27.62
CA LEU A 168 -7.86 -24.45 28.17
C LEU A 168 -7.89 -24.76 29.66
N SER A 169 -6.90 -25.52 30.12
CA SER A 169 -6.64 -25.79 31.54
C SER A 169 -5.15 -25.60 31.86
N GLY A 170 -4.82 -25.40 33.10
CA GLY A 170 -3.42 -25.34 33.54
C GLY A 170 -3.13 -24.16 34.48
N VAL A 171 -1.86 -24.08 34.87
CA VAL A 171 -1.39 -23.12 35.88
C VAL A 171 -1.43 -21.67 35.41
N GLN A 172 -1.49 -21.44 34.12
CA GLN A 172 -1.43 -20.12 33.49
C GLN A 172 -2.81 -19.44 33.34
N LEU A 173 -3.91 -20.11 33.74
CA LEU A 173 -5.23 -19.51 33.69
C LEU A 173 -5.34 -18.31 34.64
N ALA A 174 -5.85 -17.18 34.13
CA ALA A 174 -6.14 -16.01 34.93
C ALA A 174 -7.17 -16.30 36.04
N ARG A 175 -7.17 -15.50 37.10
CA ARG A 175 -8.14 -15.63 38.20
C ARG A 175 -9.56 -15.26 37.77
N GLY A 176 -9.71 -14.43 36.76
CA GLY A 176 -10.97 -13.96 36.22
C GLY A 176 -10.90 -12.48 35.82
N TYR A 177 -12.03 -11.94 35.45
CA TYR A 177 -12.17 -10.52 35.08
C TYR A 177 -12.40 -9.68 36.32
N LYS A 178 -11.57 -8.65 36.50
CA LYS A 178 -11.63 -7.75 37.65
C LYS A 178 -12.99 -7.04 37.70
N ASN A 179 -13.64 -7.09 38.87
CA ASN A 179 -14.95 -6.47 39.11
C ASN A 179 -16.10 -6.97 38.20
N ASN A 180 -15.90 -8.09 37.52
CA ASN A 180 -16.93 -8.70 36.68
C ASN A 180 -17.10 -10.20 36.98
N PRO A 181 -17.79 -10.54 38.10
CA PRO A 181 -17.97 -11.93 38.49
C PRO A 181 -18.88 -12.71 37.52
N GLN A 182 -19.80 -12.03 36.84
CA GLN A 182 -20.70 -12.66 35.88
C GLN A 182 -19.92 -13.15 34.64
N ALA A 183 -19.10 -12.28 34.03
CA ALA A 183 -18.25 -12.67 32.91
C ALA A 183 -17.23 -13.73 33.34
N THR A 184 -16.68 -13.62 34.56
CA THR A 184 -15.76 -14.64 35.11
C THR A 184 -16.43 -16.00 35.18
N ALA A 185 -17.63 -16.11 35.75
CA ALA A 185 -18.36 -17.37 35.86
C ALA A 185 -18.78 -17.96 34.49
N ALA A 186 -19.01 -17.09 33.48
CA ALA A 186 -19.35 -17.52 32.13
C ALA A 186 -18.14 -18.07 31.35
N ALA A 187 -16.96 -17.47 31.54
CA ALA A 187 -15.74 -17.82 30.81
C ALA A 187 -14.88 -18.86 31.54
N PHE A 188 -14.81 -18.81 32.87
CA PHE A 188 -14.00 -19.72 33.68
C PHE A 188 -14.90 -20.73 34.40
N VAL A 189 -14.93 -21.96 33.91
CA VAL A 189 -15.74 -23.04 34.44
C VAL A 189 -14.94 -23.74 35.55
N GLU A 190 -15.43 -23.71 36.78
CA GLU A 190 -14.73 -24.24 37.97
C GLU A 190 -14.69 -25.78 37.99
N GLN A 191 -15.58 -26.42 37.26
CA GLN A 191 -15.60 -27.89 37.14
C GLN A 191 -15.72 -28.28 35.66
N ALA A 192 -14.82 -29.12 35.20
CA ALA A 192 -14.90 -29.66 33.86
C ALA A 192 -16.23 -30.40 33.62
N PRO A 193 -16.84 -30.26 32.44
CA PRO A 193 -18.00 -31.06 32.09
C PRO A 193 -17.79 -32.57 32.29
N ALA A 194 -18.81 -33.31 32.70
CA ALA A 194 -18.70 -34.73 33.02
C ALA A 194 -18.08 -35.55 31.88
N GLY A 195 -18.37 -35.20 30.61
CA GLY A 195 -17.79 -35.84 29.43
C GLY A 195 -16.28 -35.62 29.27
N ALA A 196 -15.74 -34.48 29.78
CA ALA A 196 -14.33 -34.15 29.71
C ALA A 196 -13.50 -34.74 30.87
N LEU A 197 -14.12 -35.11 32.00
CA LEU A 197 -13.43 -35.63 33.18
C LEU A 197 -12.59 -36.88 32.90
N ALA A 198 -13.01 -37.73 31.97
CA ALA A 198 -12.25 -38.92 31.58
C ALA A 198 -10.88 -38.59 30.97
N LEU A 199 -10.77 -37.47 30.24
CA LEU A 199 -9.50 -36.99 29.65
C LEU A 199 -8.62 -36.31 30.69
N LEU A 200 -9.18 -35.86 31.81
CA LEU A 200 -8.48 -35.19 32.92
C LEU A 200 -8.17 -36.17 34.06
N ASN A 201 -8.10 -37.49 33.78
CA ASN A 201 -7.86 -38.55 34.78
C ASN A 201 -8.83 -38.54 35.98
N GLY A 202 -10.05 -38.03 35.74
CA GLY A 202 -11.10 -37.94 36.75
C GLY A 202 -10.94 -36.78 37.73
N GLU A 203 -9.93 -35.95 37.58
CA GLU A 203 -9.73 -34.75 38.41
C GLU A 203 -10.56 -33.57 37.86
N SER A 204 -11.29 -32.91 38.74
CA SER A 204 -11.97 -31.66 38.40
C SER A 204 -10.93 -30.54 38.20
N GLN A 205 -10.79 -30.09 37.00
CA GLN A 205 -9.89 -28.96 36.67
C GLN A 205 -10.72 -27.77 36.25
N ARG A 206 -10.21 -26.58 36.60
CA ARG A 206 -10.74 -25.31 36.11
C ARG A 206 -10.43 -25.16 34.63
N LEU A 207 -11.44 -24.79 33.84
CA LEU A 207 -11.34 -24.60 32.41
C LEU A 207 -11.63 -23.14 32.05
N TYR A 208 -10.89 -22.64 31.07
CA TYR A 208 -11.23 -21.38 30.37
C TYR A 208 -11.86 -21.71 29.01
N ARG A 209 -13.05 -21.17 28.75
CA ARG A 209 -13.76 -21.23 27.47
C ARG A 209 -13.25 -20.13 26.58
N THR A 210 -12.56 -20.50 25.48
CA THR A 210 -11.92 -19.51 24.61
C THR A 210 -12.89 -18.79 23.67
N GLY A 211 -14.03 -19.41 23.35
CA GLY A 211 -14.90 -19.01 22.25
C GLY A 211 -14.31 -19.31 20.87
N ASP A 212 -13.10 -19.87 20.82
CA ASP A 212 -12.47 -20.28 19.56
C ASP A 212 -12.91 -21.69 19.16
N LEU A 213 -13.17 -21.87 17.86
CA LEU A 213 -13.47 -23.16 17.25
C LEU A 213 -12.17 -23.82 16.77
N ALA A 214 -12.02 -25.09 17.07
CA ALA A 214 -10.85 -25.87 16.71
C ALA A 214 -11.22 -27.32 16.38
N CYS A 215 -10.28 -28.05 15.79
CA CYS A 215 -10.37 -29.48 15.61
C CYS A 215 -9.00 -30.14 15.80
N TRP A 216 -8.98 -31.43 16.17
CA TRP A 216 -7.78 -32.25 16.15
C TRP A 216 -7.44 -32.65 14.71
N GLU A 217 -6.20 -32.48 14.30
CA GLU A 217 -5.63 -32.96 13.04
C GLU A 217 -4.51 -33.95 13.33
N ILE A 218 -4.44 -35.03 12.59
CA ILE A 218 -3.35 -36.00 12.71
C ILE A 218 -2.33 -35.75 11.59
N LEU A 219 -1.10 -35.56 11.98
CA LEU A 219 0.01 -35.40 11.04
C LEU A 219 0.41 -36.75 10.43
N PRO A 220 1.15 -36.76 9.29
CA PRO A 220 1.66 -37.99 8.69
C PRO A 220 2.55 -38.84 9.61
N ASP A 221 3.20 -38.21 10.59
CA ASP A 221 4.02 -38.86 11.61
C ASP A 221 3.24 -39.39 12.81
N GLY A 222 1.90 -39.23 12.81
CA GLY A 222 0.98 -39.69 13.85
C GLY A 222 0.79 -38.70 15.01
N ARG A 223 1.47 -37.55 15.06
CA ARG A 223 1.22 -36.52 16.08
C ARG A 223 -0.13 -35.88 15.87
N ALA A 224 -0.79 -35.52 16.98
CA ALA A 224 -2.03 -34.76 16.96
C ALA A 224 -1.72 -33.26 17.19
N VAL A 225 -2.25 -32.40 16.32
CA VAL A 225 -2.14 -30.94 16.42
C VAL A 225 -3.52 -30.30 16.38
N ILE A 226 -3.61 -29.07 16.87
CA ILE A 226 -4.86 -28.32 16.91
C ILE A 226 -4.92 -27.41 15.68
N GLY A 227 -5.93 -27.62 14.82
CA GLY A 227 -6.28 -26.74 13.71
C GLY A 227 -7.32 -25.70 14.15
N TYR A 228 -7.04 -24.42 13.91
CA TYR A 228 -7.98 -23.33 14.19
C TYR A 228 -9.11 -23.27 13.14
N ARG A 229 -10.35 -23.02 13.57
CA ARG A 229 -11.55 -23.02 12.71
C ARG A 229 -12.42 -21.76 12.84
N GLY A 230 -11.92 -20.72 13.50
CA GLY A 230 -12.65 -19.45 13.69
C GLY A 230 -13.22 -19.30 15.11
N ARG A 231 -14.27 -18.50 15.26
CA ARG A 231 -14.89 -18.20 16.57
C ARG A 231 -16.39 -18.50 16.59
N THR A 232 -16.91 -18.75 17.79
CA THR A 232 -18.35 -18.90 18.05
C THR A 232 -19.09 -17.57 18.20
N ASP A 233 -18.38 -16.49 18.51
CA ASP A 233 -18.90 -15.14 18.80
C ASP A 233 -18.52 -14.12 17.74
N TYR A 234 -18.92 -12.87 17.96
CA TYR A 234 -18.62 -11.74 17.08
C TYR A 234 -17.31 -11.02 17.43
N GLN A 235 -16.51 -11.58 18.31
CA GLN A 235 -15.21 -11.06 18.62
C GLN A 235 -14.28 -11.24 17.42
N ILE A 236 -13.57 -10.19 17.07
CA ILE A 236 -12.66 -10.19 15.94
C ILE A 236 -11.25 -9.79 16.38
N LYS A 237 -10.28 -10.19 15.59
CA LYS A 237 -8.90 -9.70 15.71
C LYS A 237 -8.59 -8.88 14.47
N VAL A 238 -8.18 -7.62 14.66
CA VAL A 238 -7.80 -6.71 13.60
C VAL A 238 -6.41 -6.17 13.92
N ARG A 239 -5.44 -6.43 13.04
CA ARG A 239 -4.03 -6.04 13.24
C ARG A 239 -3.48 -6.50 14.60
N GLY A 240 -3.81 -7.72 14.98
CA GLY A 240 -3.44 -8.33 16.26
C GLY A 240 -4.24 -7.85 17.47
N GLN A 241 -5.10 -6.85 17.31
CA GLN A 241 -5.92 -6.32 18.40
C GLN A 241 -7.25 -7.07 18.49
N ARG A 242 -7.58 -7.55 19.68
CA ARG A 242 -8.86 -8.21 19.99
C ARG A 242 -9.91 -7.15 20.29
N LEU A 243 -10.99 -7.11 19.55
CA LEU A 243 -12.10 -6.18 19.76
C LEU A 243 -13.45 -6.90 19.85
N GLU A 244 -14.28 -6.32 20.71
CA GLU A 244 -15.69 -6.65 20.81
C GLU A 244 -16.47 -5.70 19.91
N LEU A 245 -17.11 -6.21 18.87
CA LEU A 245 -17.98 -5.38 18.01
C LEU A 245 -19.12 -4.73 18.79
N GLY A 246 -19.56 -5.36 19.88
CA GLY A 246 -20.58 -4.83 20.78
C GLY A 246 -20.18 -3.53 21.48
N ASP A 247 -18.90 -3.31 21.80
CA ASP A 247 -18.44 -2.07 22.43
C ASP A 247 -18.54 -0.90 21.43
N ILE A 248 -18.24 -1.16 20.16
CA ILE A 248 -18.40 -0.18 19.08
C ILE A 248 -19.88 0.14 18.88
N GLU A 249 -20.74 -0.89 18.85
CA GLU A 249 -22.19 -0.71 18.71
C GLU A 249 -22.80 0.05 19.87
N MET A 250 -22.30 -0.14 21.10
CA MET A 250 -22.71 0.65 22.26
C MET A 250 -22.32 2.11 22.12
N ALA A 251 -21.11 2.41 21.63
CA ALA A 251 -20.70 3.78 21.35
C ALA A 251 -21.58 4.42 20.27
N LEU A 252 -21.87 3.70 19.19
CA LEU A 252 -22.74 4.17 18.11
C LEU A 252 -24.19 4.40 18.57
N ALA A 253 -24.71 3.58 19.45
CA ALA A 253 -26.06 3.71 20.00
C ALA A 253 -26.24 4.96 20.91
N ALA A 254 -25.14 5.56 21.38
CA ALA A 254 -25.19 6.80 22.15
C ALA A 254 -25.35 8.06 21.27
N VAL A 255 -25.24 7.94 19.95
CA VAL A 255 -25.33 9.05 19.00
C VAL A 255 -26.79 9.37 18.71
N GLU A 256 -27.21 10.62 19.00
CA GLU A 256 -28.57 11.06 18.77
C GLU A 256 -28.95 11.04 17.28
N GLY A 257 -30.03 10.35 16.93
CA GLY A 257 -30.50 10.18 15.55
C GLY A 257 -30.08 8.85 14.88
N VAL A 258 -29.25 8.03 15.51
CA VAL A 258 -28.97 6.66 15.09
C VAL A 258 -29.99 5.72 15.75
N SER A 259 -30.86 5.09 14.94
CA SER A 259 -31.91 4.20 15.44
C SER A 259 -31.38 2.83 15.85
N ALA A 260 -30.45 2.30 15.07
CA ALA A 260 -29.72 1.07 15.32
C ALA A 260 -28.37 1.11 14.58
N SER A 261 -27.44 0.28 14.99
CA SER A 261 -26.13 0.19 14.33
C SER A 261 -25.58 -1.23 14.36
N VAL A 262 -24.74 -1.55 13.37
CA VAL A 262 -23.98 -2.79 13.29
C VAL A 262 -22.54 -2.46 12.97
N ALA A 263 -21.62 -2.94 13.80
CA ALA A 263 -20.20 -2.96 13.49
C ALA A 263 -19.81 -4.33 12.91
N LEU A 264 -18.99 -4.37 11.87
CA LEU A 264 -18.56 -5.62 11.25
C LEU A 264 -17.15 -5.48 10.63
N LEU A 265 -16.48 -6.62 10.41
CA LEU A 265 -15.24 -6.68 9.65
C LEU A 265 -15.58 -6.85 8.17
N TYR A 266 -15.38 -5.81 7.40
CA TYR A 266 -15.56 -5.83 5.95
C TYR A 266 -14.33 -6.38 5.24
N ARG A 267 -14.53 -7.35 4.34
CA ARG A 267 -13.45 -8.09 3.64
C ARG A 267 -13.44 -7.81 2.14
N GLY A 268 -14.21 -6.82 1.67
CA GLY A 268 -14.26 -6.42 0.25
C GLY A 268 -13.10 -5.55 -0.20
N LEU A 269 -12.19 -5.17 0.70
CA LEU A 269 -10.95 -4.47 0.39
C LEU A 269 -9.76 -5.45 0.41
N ARG A 270 -8.60 -4.99 -0.08
CA ARG A 270 -7.34 -5.75 -0.04
C ARG A 270 -6.99 -6.21 1.39
N GLU A 271 -7.20 -5.32 2.37
CA GLU A 271 -7.13 -5.66 3.79
C GLU A 271 -8.50 -5.53 4.45
N PRO A 272 -8.83 -6.42 5.41
CA PRO A 272 -10.07 -6.29 6.16
C PRO A 272 -10.14 -4.97 6.94
N ALA A 273 -11.25 -4.24 6.79
CA ALA A 273 -11.50 -2.97 7.45
C ALA A 273 -12.70 -3.04 8.40
N LEU A 274 -12.64 -2.26 9.48
CA LEU A 274 -13.75 -2.14 10.43
C LEU A 274 -14.80 -1.20 9.84
N ALA A 275 -16.02 -1.71 9.66
CA ALA A 275 -17.15 -0.97 9.10
C ALA A 275 -18.25 -0.75 10.13
N ALA A 276 -18.87 0.43 10.10
CA ALA A 276 -20.11 0.74 10.81
C ALA A 276 -21.24 0.96 9.81
N VAL A 277 -22.35 0.26 10.01
CA VAL A 277 -23.60 0.46 9.26
C VAL A 277 -24.63 1.05 10.22
N LEU A 278 -25.11 2.26 9.93
CA LEU A 278 -26.05 3.01 10.75
C LEU A 278 -27.46 2.94 10.15
N GLU A 279 -28.45 2.66 10.98
CA GLU A 279 -29.86 2.84 10.64
C GLU A 279 -30.28 4.27 10.96
N VAL A 280 -30.58 5.05 9.92
CA VAL A 280 -30.89 6.47 10.03
C VAL A 280 -32.32 6.83 9.60
N GLY A 281 -33.12 5.83 9.17
CA GLY A 281 -34.46 6.06 8.61
C GLY A 281 -34.42 6.73 7.23
N ASP A 282 -35.58 7.22 6.79
CA ASP A 282 -35.71 7.96 5.53
C ASP A 282 -35.37 9.46 5.75
N VAL A 283 -34.05 9.76 5.81
CA VAL A 283 -33.55 11.13 5.92
C VAL A 283 -32.88 11.58 4.64
N PRO A 284 -32.80 12.91 4.35
CA PRO A 284 -32.00 13.42 3.24
C PRO A 284 -30.53 13.04 3.38
N ALA A 285 -29.82 12.88 2.23
CA ALA A 285 -28.41 12.48 2.20
C ALA A 285 -27.50 13.36 3.08
N GLU A 286 -27.69 14.70 3.01
CA GLU A 286 -26.95 15.66 3.85
C GLU A 286 -27.12 15.38 5.37
N ARG A 287 -28.31 14.95 5.77
CA ARG A 287 -28.57 14.60 7.17
C ARG A 287 -27.93 13.27 7.55
N ALA A 288 -27.93 12.29 6.64
CA ALA A 288 -27.24 11.02 6.83
C ALA A 288 -25.72 11.24 7.00
N GLU A 289 -25.11 12.09 6.18
CA GLU A 289 -23.69 12.48 6.28
C GLU A 289 -23.36 13.15 7.63
N GLN A 290 -24.22 14.08 8.09
CA GLN A 290 -24.07 14.70 9.41
C GLN A 290 -24.11 13.68 10.55
N LEU A 291 -24.97 12.65 10.44
CA LEU A 291 -25.06 11.58 11.44
C LEU A 291 -23.81 10.69 11.42
N VAL A 292 -23.26 10.40 10.26
CA VAL A 292 -21.99 9.68 10.13
C VAL A 292 -20.86 10.46 10.78
N GLU A 293 -20.75 11.76 10.52
CA GLU A 293 -19.70 12.58 11.12
C GLU A 293 -19.81 12.68 12.64
N ALA A 294 -21.05 12.90 13.15
CA ALA A 294 -21.31 12.89 14.59
C ALA A 294 -20.96 11.53 15.24
N ALA A 295 -21.26 10.42 14.55
CA ALA A 295 -20.92 9.08 15.01
C ALA A 295 -19.40 8.84 15.00
N ARG A 296 -18.70 9.32 13.99
CA ARG A 296 -17.24 9.27 13.88
C ARG A 296 -16.57 10.04 15.01
N GLU A 297 -16.96 11.29 15.22
CA GLU A 297 -16.43 12.14 16.29
C GLU A 297 -16.68 11.52 17.67
N HIS A 298 -17.88 10.99 17.91
CA HIS A 298 -18.22 10.35 19.17
C HIS A 298 -17.37 9.10 19.40
N CYS A 299 -17.25 8.21 18.40
CA CYS A 299 -16.41 7.03 18.50
C CYS A 299 -14.95 7.40 18.77
N ALA A 300 -14.40 8.41 18.10
CA ALA A 300 -13.04 8.88 18.33
C ALA A 300 -12.78 9.43 19.74
N GLN A 301 -13.83 9.93 20.42
CA GLN A 301 -13.73 10.44 21.80
C GLN A 301 -13.81 9.35 22.86
N VAL A 302 -14.55 8.26 22.60
CA VAL A 302 -14.87 7.25 23.64
C VAL A 302 -14.19 5.90 23.42
N LEU A 303 -13.73 5.61 22.18
CA LEU A 303 -13.07 4.37 21.82
C LEU A 303 -11.57 4.58 21.56
N PRO A 304 -10.72 3.57 21.80
CA PRO A 304 -9.35 3.58 21.29
C PRO A 304 -9.32 3.68 19.76
N ASP A 305 -8.31 4.30 19.18
CA ASP A 305 -8.18 4.55 17.73
C ASP A 305 -8.39 3.30 16.87
N TYR A 306 -7.89 2.14 17.34
CA TYR A 306 -8.02 0.87 16.61
C TYR A 306 -9.44 0.29 16.60
N MET A 307 -10.35 0.80 17.43
CA MET A 307 -11.77 0.41 17.48
C MET A 307 -12.67 1.37 16.71
N VAL A 308 -12.15 2.51 16.25
CA VAL A 308 -12.92 3.46 15.45
C VAL A 308 -13.11 2.90 14.04
N PRO A 309 -14.38 2.73 13.56
CA PRO A 309 -14.63 2.26 12.21
C PRO A 309 -13.99 3.16 11.15
N THR A 310 -13.41 2.56 10.11
CA THR A 310 -12.84 3.29 8.98
C THR A 310 -13.81 3.36 7.79
N LEU A 311 -14.76 2.43 7.69
CA LEU A 311 -15.81 2.45 6.69
C LEU A 311 -17.15 2.77 7.35
N TRP A 312 -17.89 3.69 6.75
CA TRP A 312 -19.16 4.18 7.26
C TRP A 312 -20.23 4.06 6.18
N HIS A 313 -21.36 3.45 6.54
CA HIS A 313 -22.47 3.27 5.63
C HIS A 313 -23.79 3.54 6.36
N THR A 314 -24.76 4.11 5.64
CA THR A 314 -26.08 4.38 6.19
C THR A 314 -27.15 3.61 5.43
N LEU A 315 -28.13 3.10 6.15
CA LEU A 315 -29.31 2.44 5.57
C LEU A 315 -30.58 3.04 6.19
N PRO A 316 -31.67 3.12 5.44
CA PRO A 316 -32.98 3.47 6.00
C PRO A 316 -33.42 2.50 7.09
N ALA A 317 -33.17 1.20 6.89
CA ALA A 317 -33.42 0.15 7.86
C ALA A 317 -32.38 -0.97 7.74
N LEU A 318 -31.91 -1.50 8.86
CA LEU A 318 -31.00 -2.63 8.87
C LEU A 318 -31.72 -3.93 8.46
N PRO A 319 -31.11 -4.78 7.60
CA PRO A 319 -31.66 -6.07 7.28
C PRO A 319 -31.68 -6.96 8.53
N VAL A 320 -32.78 -7.66 8.73
CA VAL A 320 -32.95 -8.57 9.87
C VAL A 320 -33.02 -10.03 9.42
N SER A 321 -32.38 -10.89 10.18
CA SER A 321 -32.44 -12.33 10.01
C SER A 321 -33.84 -12.88 10.42
N PRO A 322 -34.21 -14.12 10.08
CA PRO A 322 -35.46 -14.75 10.52
C PRO A 322 -35.66 -14.78 12.06
N SER A 323 -34.58 -14.65 12.82
CA SER A 323 -34.61 -14.59 14.28
C SER A 323 -34.82 -13.18 14.84
N GLY A 324 -35.02 -12.16 13.97
CA GLY A 324 -35.24 -10.76 14.37
C GLY A 324 -33.95 -9.99 14.75
N LYS A 325 -32.77 -10.57 14.54
CA LYS A 325 -31.47 -9.90 14.75
C LYS A 325 -30.95 -9.35 13.43
N ALA A 326 -30.12 -8.32 13.49
CA ALA A 326 -29.44 -7.77 12.31
C ALA A 326 -28.71 -8.89 11.52
N ASP A 327 -28.93 -8.93 10.22
CA ASP A 327 -28.30 -9.92 9.34
C ASP A 327 -26.89 -9.45 8.92
N ARG A 328 -25.92 -9.70 9.79
CA ARG A 328 -24.50 -9.35 9.56
C ARG A 328 -23.90 -10.03 8.33
N LYS A 329 -24.39 -11.22 7.92
CA LYS A 329 -23.91 -11.90 6.73
C LYS A 329 -24.33 -11.15 5.46
N LEU A 330 -25.59 -10.72 5.42
CA LEU A 330 -26.08 -9.90 4.33
C LEU A 330 -25.35 -8.56 4.30
N LEU A 331 -25.21 -7.88 5.45
CA LEU A 331 -24.46 -6.62 5.54
C LEU A 331 -23.00 -6.76 5.08
N ALA A 332 -22.32 -7.83 5.45
CA ALA A 332 -20.94 -8.09 5.00
C ALA A 332 -20.82 -8.40 3.49
N SER A 333 -21.92 -8.75 2.82
CA SER A 333 -21.97 -8.99 1.37
C SER A 333 -22.32 -7.74 0.55
N LEU A 334 -22.74 -6.67 1.19
CA LEU A 334 -22.97 -5.39 0.53
C LEU A 334 -21.62 -4.75 0.14
N ASP A 335 -21.64 -3.96 -0.90
CA ASP A 335 -20.51 -3.07 -1.18
C ASP A 335 -20.58 -1.88 -0.21
N LEU A 336 -19.72 -1.91 0.80
CA LEU A 336 -19.61 -0.85 1.81
C LEU A 336 -18.51 0.15 1.47
N THR A 337 -17.90 0.06 0.29
CA THR A 337 -16.95 1.08 -0.16
C THR A 337 -17.68 2.39 -0.45
N PRO A 338 -17.10 3.55 -0.11
CA PRO A 338 -17.70 4.83 -0.48
C PRO A 338 -17.95 4.87 -1.99
N GLN A 339 -19.20 5.08 -2.38
CA GLN A 339 -19.56 5.20 -3.80
C GLN A 339 -19.24 6.62 -4.25
N THR A 340 -18.19 6.78 -5.04
CA THR A 340 -17.82 8.05 -5.65
C THR A 340 -18.50 8.19 -7.01
N SER A 341 -19.77 8.57 -7.01
CA SER A 341 -20.50 8.86 -8.25
C SER A 341 -20.07 10.18 -8.91
N ASP A 342 -19.46 11.11 -8.16
CA ASP A 342 -19.08 12.45 -8.59
C ASP A 342 -17.63 12.83 -8.20
N ALA A 343 -16.74 11.86 -8.02
CA ALA A 343 -15.34 12.15 -7.68
C ALA A 343 -14.70 13.02 -8.77
N GLU A 344 -14.17 14.17 -8.35
CA GLU A 344 -13.47 15.08 -9.24
C GLU A 344 -12.20 14.39 -9.80
N GLY A 345 -11.99 14.50 -11.12
CA GLY A 345 -10.82 13.91 -11.75
C GLY A 345 -9.54 14.71 -11.50
N PRO A 346 -8.36 14.14 -11.73
CA PRO A 346 -7.09 14.80 -11.48
C PRO A 346 -6.86 16.00 -12.41
N HIS A 347 -6.44 17.13 -11.83
CA HIS A 347 -6.13 18.37 -12.57
C HIS A 347 -4.70 18.43 -13.12
N GLY A 348 -3.85 17.45 -12.81
CA GLY A 348 -2.46 17.42 -13.25
C GLY A 348 -1.82 16.05 -13.10
N LEU A 349 -0.56 15.94 -13.56
CA LEU A 349 0.18 14.68 -13.54
C LEU A 349 0.35 14.12 -12.13
N LEU A 350 0.72 14.97 -11.17
CA LEU A 350 0.97 14.54 -9.79
C LEU A 350 -0.30 13.96 -9.14
N GLU A 351 -1.44 14.63 -9.31
CA GLU A 351 -2.71 14.14 -8.80
C GLU A 351 -3.11 12.81 -9.48
N GLN A 352 -2.91 12.69 -10.79
CA GLN A 352 -3.18 11.44 -11.51
C GLN A 352 -2.33 10.28 -10.98
N GLN A 353 -1.05 10.53 -10.71
CA GLN A 353 -0.13 9.52 -10.17
C GLN A 353 -0.50 9.15 -8.74
N LEU A 354 -0.81 10.14 -7.90
CA LEU A 354 -1.25 9.91 -6.52
C LEU A 354 -2.57 9.13 -6.46
N CYS A 355 -3.56 9.49 -7.29
CA CYS A 355 -4.81 8.73 -7.43
C CYS A 355 -4.54 7.26 -7.79
N SER A 356 -3.66 7.01 -8.77
CA SER A 356 -3.31 5.65 -9.19
C SER A 356 -2.60 4.86 -8.09
N ILE A 357 -1.66 5.48 -7.38
CA ILE A 357 -0.94 4.86 -6.27
C ILE A 357 -1.90 4.51 -5.13
N ILE A 358 -2.73 5.47 -4.71
CA ILE A 358 -3.69 5.27 -3.60
C ILE A 358 -4.74 4.22 -3.97
N ALA A 359 -5.28 4.27 -5.20
CA ALA A 359 -6.21 3.25 -5.69
C ALA A 359 -5.59 1.85 -5.65
N GLY A 360 -4.33 1.72 -6.11
CA GLY A 360 -3.59 0.46 -6.09
C GLY A 360 -3.36 -0.08 -4.67
N VAL A 361 -3.00 0.78 -3.72
CA VAL A 361 -2.79 0.40 -2.32
C VAL A 361 -4.10 -0.03 -1.66
N LEU A 362 -5.19 0.70 -1.90
CA LEU A 362 -6.52 0.38 -1.36
C LEU A 362 -7.21 -0.80 -2.08
N GLY A 363 -6.66 -1.28 -3.21
CA GLY A 363 -7.27 -2.33 -4.02
C GLY A 363 -8.53 -1.89 -4.74
N ARG A 364 -8.62 -0.61 -5.12
CA ARG A 364 -9.76 -0.01 -5.84
C ARG A 364 -9.39 0.25 -7.29
N GLU A 365 -10.39 0.27 -8.18
CA GLU A 365 -10.17 0.62 -9.60
C GLU A 365 -9.84 2.10 -9.78
N ARG A 366 -10.40 2.98 -8.94
CA ARG A 366 -10.23 4.44 -8.99
C ARG A 366 -10.22 5.04 -7.59
N PHE A 367 -9.62 6.23 -7.49
CA PHE A 367 -9.63 7.08 -6.31
C PHE A 367 -9.74 8.55 -6.76
N GLY A 368 -10.67 9.31 -6.19
CA GLY A 368 -10.89 10.72 -6.55
C GLY A 368 -9.89 11.66 -5.88
N VAL A 369 -9.75 12.87 -6.44
CA VAL A 369 -8.81 13.86 -5.87
C VAL A 369 -9.30 14.48 -4.57
N ASP A 370 -10.60 14.51 -4.37
CA ASP A 370 -11.32 15.03 -3.21
C ASP A 370 -11.66 13.95 -2.16
N GLU A 371 -11.43 12.67 -2.49
CA GLU A 371 -11.65 11.58 -1.55
C GLU A 371 -10.61 11.61 -0.42
N ASP A 372 -11.09 11.50 0.81
CA ASP A 372 -10.24 11.31 1.99
C ASP A 372 -9.74 9.87 2.04
N PHE A 373 -8.41 9.72 2.07
CA PHE A 373 -7.73 8.43 2.11
C PHE A 373 -8.17 7.55 3.30
N PHE A 374 -8.27 8.15 4.49
CA PHE A 374 -8.63 7.40 5.70
C PHE A 374 -10.12 7.06 5.73
N ALA A 375 -10.98 7.99 5.29
CA ALA A 375 -12.41 7.74 5.17
C ALA A 375 -12.73 6.66 4.11
N SER A 376 -11.86 6.49 3.13
CA SER A 376 -11.98 5.49 2.06
C SER A 376 -11.39 4.11 2.43
N GLY A 377 -11.07 3.87 3.69
CA GLY A 377 -10.53 2.61 4.20
C GLY A 377 -9.02 2.59 4.37
N GLY A 378 -8.34 3.70 4.10
CA GLY A 378 -6.92 3.87 4.38
C GLY A 378 -6.64 3.82 5.88
N HIS A 379 -5.49 3.28 6.24
CA HIS A 379 -5.03 3.17 7.63
C HIS A 379 -3.52 3.37 7.69
N SER A 380 -2.96 3.44 8.90
CA SER A 380 -1.53 3.76 9.10
C SER A 380 -0.57 2.87 8.28
N LEU A 381 -0.88 1.58 8.13
CA LEU A 381 -0.06 0.67 7.32
C LEU A 381 -0.20 0.96 5.82
N ALA A 382 -1.43 1.12 5.32
CA ALA A 382 -1.68 1.53 3.95
C ALA A 382 -1.07 2.92 3.64
N ALA A 383 -1.07 3.84 4.62
CA ALA A 383 -0.39 5.14 4.49
C ALA A 383 1.12 4.97 4.24
N LEU A 384 1.77 4.05 4.95
CA LEU A 384 3.18 3.73 4.72
C LEU A 384 3.41 3.08 3.35
N GLU A 385 2.49 2.22 2.88
CA GLU A 385 2.56 1.66 1.53
C GLU A 385 2.42 2.77 0.46
N VAL A 386 1.50 3.73 0.65
CA VAL A 386 1.37 4.90 -0.24
C VAL A 386 2.66 5.71 -0.26
N ILE A 387 3.23 6.03 0.91
CA ILE A 387 4.49 6.79 1.00
C ILE A 387 5.63 6.06 0.30
N ALA A 388 5.78 4.76 0.55
CA ALA A 388 6.80 3.94 -0.09
C ALA A 388 6.60 3.88 -1.62
N ALA A 389 5.36 3.75 -2.09
CA ALA A 389 5.05 3.75 -3.51
C ALA A 389 5.27 5.12 -4.16
N VAL A 390 4.97 6.22 -3.47
CA VAL A 390 5.28 7.58 -3.92
C VAL A 390 6.79 7.79 -4.03
N GLU A 391 7.57 7.35 -3.04
CA GLU A 391 9.02 7.43 -3.09
C GLU A 391 9.60 6.56 -4.22
N GLU A 392 9.13 5.33 -4.37
CA GLU A 392 9.62 4.39 -5.38
C GLU A 392 9.25 4.81 -6.80
N GLN A 393 8.00 5.21 -7.03
CA GLN A 393 7.49 5.50 -8.37
C GLN A 393 7.75 6.93 -8.81
N LEU A 394 7.68 7.90 -7.87
CA LEU A 394 7.77 9.33 -8.17
C LEU A 394 9.09 9.96 -7.72
N GLY A 395 9.88 9.26 -6.88
CA GLY A 395 11.08 9.82 -6.27
C GLY A 395 10.80 10.98 -5.31
N LEU A 396 9.58 11.05 -4.77
CA LEU A 396 9.14 12.10 -3.86
C LEU A 396 9.16 11.59 -2.43
N SER A 397 9.80 12.34 -1.54
CA SER A 397 9.75 12.03 -0.11
C SER A 397 8.52 12.70 0.52
N VAL A 398 7.54 11.90 0.90
CA VAL A 398 6.33 12.35 1.61
C VAL A 398 6.39 11.79 3.02
N SER A 399 6.21 12.63 4.04
CA SER A 399 6.16 12.15 5.41
C SER A 399 4.77 11.58 5.73
N ILE A 400 4.72 10.64 6.68
CA ILE A 400 3.44 10.12 7.16
C ILE A 400 2.57 11.24 7.76
N GLY A 401 3.19 12.21 8.43
CA GLY A 401 2.51 13.40 8.96
C GLY A 401 1.88 14.26 7.86
N ALA A 402 2.51 14.36 6.68
CA ALA A 402 1.94 15.09 5.55
C ALA A 402 0.66 14.42 5.01
N LEU A 403 0.63 13.11 4.91
CA LEU A 403 -0.58 12.38 4.48
C LEU A 403 -1.71 12.47 5.53
N PHE A 404 -1.38 12.49 6.82
CA PHE A 404 -2.39 12.73 7.87
C PHE A 404 -2.92 14.15 7.86
N ALA A 405 -2.07 15.15 7.62
CA ALA A 405 -2.47 16.56 7.53
C ALA A 405 -3.24 16.88 6.24
N HIS A 406 -2.98 16.12 5.18
CA HIS A 406 -3.53 16.32 3.83
C HIS A 406 -4.05 14.98 3.29
N PRO A 407 -5.18 14.45 3.82
CA PRO A 407 -5.63 13.10 3.51
C PRO A 407 -6.30 12.95 2.14
N THR A 408 -6.51 14.03 1.39
CA THR A 408 -7.01 14.00 0.00
C THR A 408 -5.87 14.13 -0.98
N VAL A 409 -6.01 13.58 -2.19
CA VAL A 409 -5.01 13.71 -3.25
C VAL A 409 -4.76 15.17 -3.59
N GLN A 410 -5.81 15.97 -3.70
CA GLN A 410 -5.70 17.41 -4.00
C GLN A 410 -4.88 18.16 -2.95
N ALA A 411 -5.17 17.96 -1.66
CA ALA A 411 -4.44 18.60 -0.58
C ALA A 411 -2.99 18.12 -0.49
N LEU A 412 -2.76 16.82 -0.66
CA LEU A 412 -1.43 16.24 -0.65
C LEU A 412 -0.58 16.73 -1.84
N ALA A 413 -1.16 16.74 -3.04
CA ALA A 413 -0.51 17.27 -4.23
C ALA A 413 -0.17 18.75 -4.09
N ALA A 414 -1.09 19.56 -3.52
CA ALA A 414 -0.84 20.98 -3.24
C ALA A 414 0.29 21.17 -2.22
N SER A 415 0.35 20.35 -1.17
CA SER A 415 1.44 20.36 -0.19
C SER A 415 2.79 20.05 -0.84
N ILE A 416 2.85 19.02 -1.68
CA ILE A 416 4.06 18.64 -2.43
C ILE A 416 4.44 19.75 -3.45
N ALA A 417 3.46 20.33 -4.15
CA ALA A 417 3.68 21.40 -5.13
C ALA A 417 4.11 22.71 -4.45
N GLY A 418 3.60 23.01 -3.26
CA GLY A 418 4.02 24.17 -2.46
C GLY A 418 5.52 24.17 -2.14
N GLU A 419 6.12 23.00 -2.00
CA GLU A 419 7.57 22.83 -1.87
C GLU A 419 8.32 22.99 -3.21
N ARG A 420 7.65 22.88 -4.37
CA ARG A 420 8.23 22.93 -5.73
C ARG A 420 7.93 24.21 -6.51
N GLY A 421 6.95 25.00 -6.11
CA GLY A 421 6.45 26.20 -6.80
C GLY A 421 5.31 25.92 -7.78
N GLU A 422 4.37 26.85 -7.93
CA GLU A 422 3.24 26.77 -8.88
C GLU A 422 3.75 26.64 -10.33
N GLY A 423 3.17 25.72 -11.11
CA GLY A 423 3.47 25.51 -12.53
C GLY A 423 4.70 24.63 -12.80
N ALA A 424 5.27 24.00 -11.78
CA ALA A 424 6.45 23.12 -11.93
C ALA A 424 6.19 21.94 -12.91
N GLU A 425 4.95 21.51 -13.05
CA GLU A 425 4.52 20.46 -14.00
C GLU A 425 4.68 20.85 -15.47
N PHE A 426 4.77 22.15 -15.77
CA PHE A 426 5.03 22.69 -17.10
C PHE A 426 6.47 23.13 -17.32
N ALA A 427 7.38 22.79 -16.41
CA ALA A 427 8.80 23.10 -16.56
C ALA A 427 9.37 22.49 -17.85
N PRO A 428 10.34 23.16 -18.53
CA PRO A 428 10.94 22.65 -19.77
C PRO A 428 11.58 21.28 -19.62
N VAL A 429 12.03 20.93 -18.41
CA VAL A 429 12.42 19.57 -18.03
C VAL A 429 11.69 19.21 -16.74
N LEU A 430 10.76 18.26 -16.84
CA LEU A 430 9.97 17.76 -15.74
C LEU A 430 10.67 16.52 -15.14
N PRO A 431 11.12 16.55 -13.89
CA PRO A 431 11.60 15.33 -13.23
C PRO A 431 10.41 14.42 -12.92
N LEU A 432 10.28 13.33 -13.65
CA LEU A 432 9.30 12.28 -13.35
C LEU A 432 9.77 11.43 -12.17
N ARG A 433 11.09 11.26 -12.02
CA ARG A 433 11.76 10.63 -10.88
C ARG A 433 13.17 11.20 -10.75
N GLU A 434 13.54 11.63 -9.56
CA GLU A 434 14.90 12.14 -9.30
C GLU A 434 15.93 11.01 -9.32
N HIS A 435 17.14 11.32 -9.75
CA HIS A 435 18.25 10.37 -9.73
C HIS A 435 18.79 10.22 -8.30
N ILE A 436 18.82 8.98 -7.80
CA ILE A 436 19.37 8.70 -6.47
C ILE A 436 20.87 8.51 -6.61
N LEU A 437 21.64 9.51 -6.17
CA LEU A 437 23.10 9.42 -6.08
C LEU A 437 23.45 8.45 -4.94
N THR A 438 24.19 7.40 -5.22
CA THR A 438 24.72 6.52 -4.17
C THR A 438 25.75 7.29 -3.32
N GLN A 439 25.86 6.98 -2.02
CA GLN A 439 26.78 7.71 -1.09
C GLN A 439 28.24 7.78 -1.56
N ARG A 440 28.67 6.91 -2.48
CA ARG A 440 30.01 6.95 -3.10
C ARG A 440 30.18 8.12 -4.07
N GLU A 441 29.12 8.57 -4.71
CA GLU A 441 29.17 9.72 -5.63
C GLU A 441 29.21 11.07 -4.88
N HIS A 442 28.70 11.13 -3.64
CA HIS A 442 28.73 12.35 -2.81
C HIS A 442 30.11 12.66 -2.19
N VAL A 443 30.99 11.66 -2.02
CA VAL A 443 32.31 11.82 -1.39
C VAL A 443 33.34 12.42 -2.34
N VAL A 444 33.11 12.38 -3.65
CA VAL A 444 34.08 12.84 -4.66
C VAL A 444 34.12 14.37 -4.82
N THR A 445 33.13 15.10 -4.36
CA THR A 445 33.06 16.57 -4.48
C THR A 445 33.93 17.36 -3.48
N GLN A 446 34.64 16.68 -2.54
CA GLN A 446 35.46 17.35 -1.52
C GLN A 446 36.97 17.06 -1.56
N ARG A 447 37.50 16.38 -2.58
CA ARG A 447 38.95 16.20 -2.73
C ARG A 447 39.43 16.57 -4.13
N GLU A 448 40.35 17.50 -4.16
CA GLU A 448 41.11 17.93 -5.34
C GLU A 448 42.01 16.77 -5.84
N GLN A 449 41.51 15.90 -6.66
CA GLN A 449 42.15 15.14 -7.74
C GLN A 449 41.08 14.29 -8.43
N PRO A 450 41.04 14.26 -9.79
CA PRO A 450 40.06 13.46 -10.52
C PRO A 450 40.45 11.98 -10.45
N VAL A 451 39.94 11.28 -9.44
CA VAL A 451 39.81 9.82 -9.50
C VAL A 451 38.56 9.60 -10.35
N VAL A 452 38.73 9.09 -11.56
CA VAL A 452 37.64 8.61 -12.40
C VAL A 452 36.90 7.55 -11.59
N PRO A 453 35.62 7.80 -11.14
CA PRO A 453 34.89 6.79 -10.42
C PRO A 453 34.63 5.61 -11.37
N ASP A 454 34.72 4.42 -10.88
CA ASP A 454 34.20 3.25 -11.58
C ASP A 454 32.66 3.35 -11.62
N THR A 455 32.16 4.02 -12.67
CA THR A 455 30.77 4.45 -12.83
C THR A 455 29.85 3.35 -13.38
N THR A 456 30.24 2.08 -13.25
CA THR A 456 29.56 0.94 -13.87
C THR A 456 28.35 0.42 -13.08
N GLU A 457 28.07 0.91 -11.86
CA GLU A 457 27.02 0.34 -10.99
C GLU A 457 25.68 1.08 -10.97
N ALA A 458 25.62 2.37 -11.30
CA ALA A 458 24.35 3.11 -11.32
C ALA A 458 23.83 3.27 -12.76
N PRO A 459 22.52 3.03 -13.02
CA PRO A 459 21.94 3.26 -14.35
C PRO A 459 22.02 4.74 -14.72
N ALA A 460 22.40 5.05 -15.96
CA ALA A 460 22.45 6.43 -16.44
C ALA A 460 21.08 7.10 -16.39
N PRO A 461 20.99 8.43 -16.08
CA PRO A 461 19.73 9.14 -16.12
C PRO A 461 19.10 9.03 -17.51
N LEU A 462 17.78 8.84 -17.56
CA LEU A 462 16.99 8.73 -18.78
C LEU A 462 16.29 10.06 -19.05
N PHE A 463 16.62 10.67 -20.19
CA PHE A 463 15.88 11.81 -20.70
C PHE A 463 14.88 11.36 -21.76
N ILE A 464 13.63 11.78 -21.60
CA ILE A 464 12.54 11.37 -22.48
C ILE A 464 12.06 12.58 -23.26
N LEU A 465 12.08 12.49 -24.58
CA LEU A 465 11.67 13.57 -25.46
C LEU A 465 10.18 13.46 -25.80
N PRO A 466 9.44 14.57 -25.81
CA PRO A 466 7.99 14.54 -25.91
C PRO A 466 7.51 14.14 -27.31
N PRO A 467 6.31 13.53 -27.40
CA PRO A 467 5.62 13.33 -28.69
C PRO A 467 5.12 14.67 -29.24
N ALA A 468 4.41 14.64 -30.35
CA ALA A 468 3.93 15.83 -31.07
C ALA A 468 3.17 16.86 -30.21
N GLY A 469 2.49 16.44 -29.14
CA GLY A 469 1.81 17.34 -28.21
C GLY A 469 2.73 18.18 -27.31
N GLY A 470 4.03 17.88 -27.29
CA GLY A 470 5.02 18.64 -26.52
C GLY A 470 5.05 18.39 -25.02
N LEU A 471 4.18 17.54 -24.48
CA LEU A 471 4.10 17.17 -23.07
C LEU A 471 4.80 15.84 -22.78
N GLY A 472 5.53 15.78 -21.66
CA GLY A 472 6.21 14.58 -21.21
C GLY A 472 5.38 13.67 -20.28
N TRP A 473 4.17 14.04 -19.94
CA TRP A 473 3.33 13.33 -18.97
C TRP A 473 2.95 11.91 -19.39
N CYS A 474 2.79 11.66 -20.69
CA CYS A 474 2.42 10.35 -21.22
C CYS A 474 3.40 9.23 -20.87
N TYR A 475 4.61 9.58 -20.43
CA TYR A 475 5.64 8.60 -20.07
C TYR A 475 5.61 8.20 -18.57
N ALA A 476 4.79 8.83 -17.75
CA ALA A 476 4.71 8.52 -16.33
C ALA A 476 4.36 7.05 -16.06
N GLY A 477 3.54 6.43 -16.90
CA GLY A 477 3.19 5.01 -16.80
C GLY A 477 4.36 4.03 -16.98
N TYR A 478 5.49 4.46 -17.54
CA TYR A 478 6.68 3.60 -17.68
C TYR A 478 7.54 3.53 -16.42
N LEU A 479 7.34 4.43 -15.44
CA LEU A 479 8.19 4.52 -14.26
C LEU A 479 8.25 3.23 -13.46
N SER A 480 7.16 2.50 -13.35
CA SER A 480 7.10 1.20 -12.66
C SER A 480 7.90 0.09 -13.34
N HIS A 481 8.26 0.26 -14.62
CA HIS A 481 9.03 -0.71 -15.42
C HIS A 481 10.52 -0.34 -15.54
N LEU A 482 10.95 0.77 -14.97
CA LEU A 482 12.33 1.24 -14.99
C LEU A 482 13.00 1.01 -13.62
N PRO A 483 14.33 0.77 -13.59
CA PRO A 483 15.06 0.60 -12.32
C PRO A 483 14.78 1.74 -11.36
N ALA A 484 14.46 1.45 -10.08
CA ALA A 484 14.07 2.46 -9.09
C ALA A 484 15.13 3.55 -8.87
N GLN A 485 16.42 3.22 -9.03
CA GLN A 485 17.53 4.18 -8.86
C GLN A 485 17.76 5.07 -10.08
N GLN A 486 17.13 4.77 -11.22
CA GLN A 486 17.32 5.53 -12.45
C GLN A 486 16.54 6.84 -12.41
N GLY A 487 17.24 7.97 -12.48
CA GLY A 487 16.59 9.27 -12.68
C GLY A 487 15.89 9.32 -14.04
N VAL A 488 14.68 9.87 -14.09
CA VAL A 488 13.87 9.99 -15.31
C VAL A 488 13.37 11.42 -15.46
N TYR A 489 13.74 12.05 -16.55
CA TYR A 489 13.50 13.46 -16.83
C TYR A 489 12.78 13.61 -18.16
N ALA A 490 11.55 14.10 -18.15
CA ALA A 490 10.81 14.37 -19.38
C ALA A 490 11.09 15.80 -19.86
N VAL A 491 11.63 15.92 -21.05
CA VAL A 491 11.75 17.21 -21.74
C VAL A 491 10.38 17.61 -22.28
N GLN A 492 10.03 18.89 -22.21
CA GLN A 492 8.77 19.43 -22.67
C GLN A 492 8.99 20.63 -23.58
N ALA A 493 7.99 21.00 -24.39
CA ALA A 493 8.08 22.20 -25.20
C ALA A 493 8.19 23.45 -24.29
N GLU A 494 9.18 24.32 -24.51
CA GLU A 494 9.41 25.50 -23.68
C GLU A 494 8.19 26.45 -23.67
N ALA A 495 7.36 26.44 -24.73
CA ALA A 495 6.13 27.20 -24.81
C ALA A 495 5.11 26.89 -23.70
N PHE A 496 5.23 25.76 -22.98
CA PHE A 496 4.40 25.50 -21.81
C PHE A 496 4.76 26.37 -20.62
N SER A 497 6.03 26.70 -20.44
CA SER A 497 6.51 27.60 -19.36
C SER A 497 6.56 29.06 -19.80
N ASP A 498 6.87 29.32 -21.05
CA ASP A 498 6.89 30.66 -21.66
C ASP A 498 6.15 30.67 -23.00
N PRO A 499 4.88 31.07 -23.04
CA PRO A 499 4.07 31.12 -24.27
C PRO A 499 4.63 32.02 -25.37
N GLN A 500 5.58 32.89 -25.05
CA GLN A 500 6.24 33.74 -26.06
C GLN A 500 7.35 33.00 -26.81
N THR A 501 7.80 31.87 -26.28
CA THR A 501 8.75 31.01 -26.98
C THR A 501 8.03 30.32 -28.12
N GLY A 502 8.47 30.58 -29.35
CA GLY A 502 7.92 29.91 -30.55
C GLY A 502 8.26 28.42 -30.59
N PHE A 503 7.72 27.74 -31.61
CA PHE A 503 8.10 26.35 -31.91
C PHE A 503 9.28 26.34 -32.89
N ALA A 504 10.15 25.34 -32.76
CA ALA A 504 11.30 25.17 -33.66
C ALA A 504 10.86 25.07 -35.13
N SER A 505 11.65 25.67 -36.03
CA SER A 505 11.40 25.69 -37.48
C SER A 505 12.05 24.51 -38.20
N SER A 506 13.03 23.85 -37.58
CA SER A 506 13.69 22.66 -38.11
C SER A 506 13.92 21.58 -37.04
N LEU A 507 14.08 20.35 -37.47
CA LEU A 507 14.38 19.22 -36.56
C LEU A 507 15.75 19.42 -35.88
N GLN A 508 16.70 20.06 -36.56
CA GLN A 508 17.98 20.41 -35.98
C GLN A 508 17.82 21.43 -34.86
N GLU A 509 17.09 22.52 -35.07
CA GLU A 509 16.81 23.55 -34.05
C GLU A 509 16.09 22.93 -32.84
N LEU A 510 15.14 22.03 -33.07
CA LEU A 510 14.45 21.29 -32.01
C LEU A 510 15.45 20.44 -31.18
N ALA A 511 16.32 19.70 -31.85
CA ALA A 511 17.30 18.86 -31.19
C ALA A 511 18.35 19.66 -30.41
N GLU A 512 18.81 20.79 -30.96
CA GLU A 512 19.73 21.70 -30.27
C GLU A 512 19.09 22.30 -29.00
N GLY A 513 17.80 22.69 -29.08
CA GLY A 513 17.03 23.16 -27.94
C GLY A 513 16.94 22.09 -26.84
N TYR A 514 16.56 20.87 -27.22
CA TYR A 514 16.45 19.76 -26.26
C TYR A 514 17.82 19.39 -25.65
N LEU A 515 18.90 19.36 -26.42
CA LEU A 515 20.22 19.11 -25.89
C LEU A 515 20.64 20.16 -24.86
N LYS A 516 20.37 21.44 -25.13
CA LYS A 516 20.64 22.53 -24.19
C LYS A 516 19.91 22.36 -22.86
N LEU A 517 18.65 21.94 -22.90
CA LEU A 517 17.85 21.65 -21.69
C LEU A 517 18.41 20.45 -20.92
N ILE A 518 18.81 19.40 -21.63
CA ILE A 518 19.46 18.21 -21.05
C ILE A 518 20.77 18.59 -20.35
N GLU A 519 21.65 19.30 -21.04
CA GLU A 519 22.95 19.72 -20.48
C GLU A 519 22.79 20.64 -19.28
N LYS A 520 21.84 21.58 -19.34
CA LYS A 520 21.48 22.43 -18.19
C LYS A 520 21.04 21.57 -16.99
N THR A 521 20.18 20.59 -17.20
CA THR A 521 19.69 19.71 -16.14
C THR A 521 20.80 18.86 -15.54
N LEU A 522 21.71 18.31 -16.37
CA LEU A 522 22.87 17.57 -15.89
C LEU A 522 23.76 18.40 -14.97
N VAL A 523 23.98 19.69 -15.33
CA VAL A 523 24.78 20.63 -14.50
C VAL A 523 24.05 20.98 -13.21
N GLU A 524 22.79 21.41 -13.28
CA GLU A 524 22.00 21.83 -12.12
C GLU A 524 21.83 20.73 -11.07
N ARG A 525 21.78 19.47 -11.52
CA ARG A 525 21.60 18.31 -10.64
C ARG A 525 22.90 17.56 -10.32
N SER A 526 24.05 18.13 -10.74
CA SER A 526 25.38 17.50 -10.57
C SER A 526 25.46 16.08 -11.12
N LEU A 527 24.76 15.82 -12.22
CA LEU A 527 24.77 14.52 -12.90
C LEU A 527 25.95 14.40 -13.87
N PRO A 528 26.48 13.20 -14.11
CA PRO A 528 27.55 12.97 -15.09
C PRO A 528 27.06 13.26 -16.52
N ARG A 529 27.97 13.67 -17.42
CA ARG A 529 27.67 13.84 -18.86
C ARG A 529 27.51 12.49 -19.58
N ARG A 530 26.72 11.62 -18.97
CA ARG A 530 26.38 10.26 -19.38
C ARG A 530 24.87 10.08 -19.19
N PHE A 531 24.13 9.76 -20.25
CA PHE A 531 22.67 9.60 -20.17
C PHE A 531 22.12 8.67 -21.24
N ALA A 532 20.88 8.22 -21.04
CA ALA A 532 20.09 7.54 -22.05
C ALA A 532 18.98 8.46 -22.57
N LEU A 533 18.52 8.20 -23.80
CA LEU A 533 17.45 8.93 -24.44
C LEU A 533 16.29 7.98 -24.75
N MET A 534 15.07 8.47 -24.65
CA MET A 534 13.87 7.81 -25.13
C MET A 534 12.96 8.82 -25.82
N GLY A 535 12.24 8.41 -26.86
CA GLY A 535 11.27 9.26 -27.50
C GLY A 535 10.23 8.47 -28.29
N TRP A 536 9.00 8.99 -28.29
CA TRP A 536 7.87 8.44 -29.06
C TRP A 536 7.54 9.36 -30.23
N SER A 537 7.27 8.77 -31.40
CA SER A 537 6.91 9.50 -32.62
C SER A 537 7.98 10.55 -32.99
N VAL A 538 7.64 11.83 -33.13
CA VAL A 538 8.58 12.93 -33.41
C VAL A 538 9.68 13.04 -32.33
N GLY A 539 9.36 12.75 -31.07
CA GLY A 539 10.34 12.72 -29.98
C GLY A 539 11.42 11.66 -30.20
N GLY A 540 11.07 10.52 -30.79
CA GLY A 540 12.05 9.49 -31.17
C GLY A 540 12.96 9.94 -32.30
N THR A 541 12.41 10.60 -33.33
CA THR A 541 13.21 11.19 -34.41
C THR A 541 14.16 12.28 -33.88
N ALA A 542 13.68 13.13 -32.98
CA ALA A 542 14.50 14.13 -32.29
C ALA A 542 15.58 13.48 -31.41
N ALA A 543 15.30 12.36 -30.74
CA ALA A 543 16.26 11.66 -29.87
C ALA A 543 17.50 11.17 -30.65
N VAL A 544 17.33 10.75 -31.90
CA VAL A 544 18.47 10.36 -32.77
C VAL A 544 19.36 11.56 -33.07
N GLN A 545 18.77 12.72 -33.37
CA GLN A 545 19.51 13.96 -33.63
C GLN A 545 20.20 14.49 -32.38
N VAL A 546 19.50 14.49 -31.24
CA VAL A 546 20.07 14.87 -29.92
C VAL A 546 21.26 13.98 -29.59
N ALA A 547 21.15 12.66 -29.81
CA ALA A 547 22.24 11.73 -29.57
C ALA A 547 23.48 12.05 -30.41
N ALA A 548 23.28 12.34 -31.71
CA ALA A 548 24.38 12.71 -32.60
C ALA A 548 25.07 14.02 -32.17
N LEU A 549 24.30 15.05 -31.82
CA LEU A 549 24.81 16.32 -31.33
C LEU A 549 25.52 16.17 -29.98
N ALA A 550 24.96 15.41 -29.05
CA ALA A 550 25.54 15.15 -27.73
C ALA A 550 26.88 14.40 -27.85
N GLN A 551 26.97 13.38 -28.69
CA GLN A 551 28.22 12.65 -28.94
C GLN A 551 29.28 13.56 -29.59
N ALA A 552 28.89 14.39 -30.54
CA ALA A 552 29.80 15.38 -31.13
C ALA A 552 30.32 16.40 -30.10
N ALA A 553 29.51 16.72 -29.06
CA ALA A 553 29.89 17.57 -27.94
C ALA A 553 30.63 16.81 -26.80
N GLY A 554 30.96 15.54 -26.99
CA GLY A 554 31.72 14.71 -26.05
C GLY A 554 30.93 14.14 -24.86
N ALA A 555 29.60 14.09 -24.94
CA ALA A 555 28.78 13.39 -23.98
C ALA A 555 28.66 11.90 -24.31
N LEU A 556 28.50 11.05 -23.31
CA LEU A 556 28.26 9.62 -23.49
C LEU A 556 26.77 9.33 -23.54
N VAL A 557 26.22 9.05 -24.72
CA VAL A 557 24.86 8.56 -24.88
C VAL A 557 24.91 7.04 -24.88
N GLU A 558 24.46 6.43 -23.78
CA GLU A 558 24.54 4.98 -23.59
C GLU A 558 23.52 4.22 -24.42
N ARG A 559 22.34 4.81 -24.60
CA ARG A 559 21.20 4.14 -25.22
C ARG A 559 20.23 5.14 -25.80
N VAL A 560 19.67 4.82 -26.96
CA VAL A 560 18.53 5.55 -27.57
C VAL A 560 17.39 4.56 -27.75
N ILE A 561 16.25 4.84 -27.15
CA ILE A 561 15.04 4.02 -27.18
C ILE A 561 14.01 4.74 -28.05
N LEU A 562 13.61 4.11 -29.14
CA LEU A 562 12.65 4.66 -30.09
C LEU A 562 11.31 3.94 -29.96
N LEU A 563 10.25 4.68 -29.70
CA LEU A 563 8.89 4.17 -29.63
C LEU A 563 8.10 4.69 -30.82
N ASP A 564 7.69 3.81 -31.73
CA ASP A 564 6.88 4.14 -32.90
C ASP A 564 7.39 5.42 -33.62
N ALA A 565 8.70 5.47 -33.84
CA ALA A 565 9.37 6.61 -34.47
C ALA A 565 9.88 6.21 -35.88
N TYR A 566 9.61 7.07 -36.83
CA TYR A 566 9.93 6.84 -38.23
C TYR A 566 10.86 7.95 -38.77
N PRO A 567 11.74 7.62 -39.74
CA PRO A 567 12.53 8.63 -40.42
C PRO A 567 11.65 9.69 -41.09
N SER A 568 12.14 10.93 -41.16
CA SER A 568 11.37 12.07 -41.74
C SER A 568 10.95 11.84 -43.19
N GLU A 569 11.71 11.05 -43.95
CA GLU A 569 11.41 10.71 -45.36
C GLU A 569 10.07 9.97 -45.53
N GLN A 570 9.64 9.21 -44.51
CA GLN A 570 8.37 8.50 -44.53
C GLN A 570 7.16 9.42 -44.39
N TRP A 571 7.37 10.63 -43.87
CA TRP A 571 6.32 11.63 -43.69
C TRP A 571 6.12 12.55 -44.92
N GLN A 572 7.05 12.48 -45.90
CA GLN A 572 6.92 13.23 -47.14
C GLN A 572 5.66 12.81 -47.91
N GLY A 573 4.79 13.79 -48.17
CA GLY A 573 3.50 13.55 -48.86
C GLY A 573 2.33 13.17 -47.92
N VAL A 574 2.55 13.00 -46.65
CA VAL A 574 1.45 12.82 -45.67
C VAL A 574 0.75 14.17 -45.45
N PRO A 575 -0.59 14.27 -45.56
CA PRO A 575 -1.32 15.52 -45.34
C PRO A 575 -1.07 16.10 -43.95
N ALA A 576 -1.16 17.43 -43.80
CA ALA A 576 -1.17 18.04 -42.48
C ALA A 576 -2.36 17.50 -41.66
N PRO A 577 -2.17 17.19 -40.35
CA PRO A 577 -3.30 16.83 -39.51
C PRO A 577 -4.28 18.02 -39.52
N ASP A 578 -5.52 17.73 -39.81
CA ASP A 578 -6.62 18.68 -39.68
C ASP A 578 -7.02 18.82 -38.19
N GLU A 579 -8.03 19.61 -37.94
CA GLU A 579 -8.53 19.84 -36.59
C GLU A 579 -9.09 18.54 -35.97
N GLN A 580 -9.75 17.70 -36.79
CA GLN A 580 -10.30 16.41 -36.35
C GLN A 580 -9.21 15.44 -35.92
N GLU A 581 -8.12 15.38 -36.67
CA GLU A 581 -6.97 14.53 -36.33
C GLU A 581 -6.25 15.04 -35.07
N SER A 582 -6.23 16.35 -34.87
CA SER A 582 -5.67 16.94 -33.62
C SER A 582 -6.51 16.54 -32.41
N PHE A 583 -7.82 16.52 -32.50
CA PHE A 583 -8.70 16.05 -31.40
C PHE A 583 -8.56 14.54 -31.15
N ARG A 584 -8.43 13.73 -32.22
CA ARG A 584 -8.13 12.28 -32.07
C ARG A 584 -6.80 12.04 -31.38
N ALA A 585 -5.78 12.83 -31.74
CA ALA A 585 -4.48 12.78 -31.10
C ALA A 585 -4.54 13.14 -29.61
N LEU A 586 -5.36 14.12 -29.21
CA LEU A 586 -5.59 14.45 -27.79
C LEU A 586 -6.23 13.28 -27.03
N LEU A 587 -7.21 12.60 -27.62
CA LEU A 587 -7.82 11.40 -27.00
C LEU A 587 -6.79 10.28 -26.82
N ARG A 588 -5.96 10.00 -27.84
CA ARG A 588 -4.86 9.02 -27.74
C ARG A 588 -3.87 9.36 -26.62
N MET A 589 -3.47 10.64 -26.55
CA MET A 589 -2.57 11.11 -25.48
C MET A 589 -3.20 10.96 -24.09
N GLY A 590 -4.51 11.11 -23.99
CA GLY A 590 -5.27 10.89 -22.76
C GLY A 590 -5.55 9.43 -22.43
N GLY A 591 -5.04 8.48 -23.26
CA GLY A 591 -5.20 7.04 -23.04
C GLY A 591 -6.55 6.48 -23.49
N LEU A 592 -7.34 7.23 -24.26
CA LEU A 592 -8.64 6.78 -24.76
C LEU A 592 -8.52 6.08 -26.12
N PRO A 593 -9.39 5.09 -26.40
CA PRO A 593 -9.48 4.48 -27.71
C PRO A 593 -9.93 5.49 -28.77
N GLU A 594 -9.49 5.32 -30.01
CA GLU A 594 -9.94 6.16 -31.12
C GLU A 594 -11.45 6.02 -31.36
N PRO A 595 -12.15 7.15 -31.48
CA PRO A 595 -13.54 7.13 -31.92
C PRO A 595 -13.66 6.70 -33.39
N ALA A 596 -14.88 6.34 -33.84
CA ALA A 596 -15.14 5.93 -35.21
C ALA A 596 -14.66 6.99 -36.23
N ALA A 597 -14.15 6.55 -37.40
CA ALA A 597 -13.53 7.45 -38.36
C ALA A 597 -14.49 8.51 -38.91
N ASP A 598 -15.80 8.23 -38.97
CA ASP A 598 -16.87 9.11 -39.41
C ASP A 598 -17.42 10.02 -38.30
N GLU A 599 -16.99 9.82 -37.06
CA GLU A 599 -17.41 10.63 -35.91
C GLU A 599 -16.71 11.99 -35.93
N ARG A 600 -17.52 13.06 -35.97
CA ARG A 600 -17.03 14.43 -35.86
C ARG A 600 -16.81 14.80 -34.40
N LEU A 601 -15.60 15.25 -34.09
CA LEU A 601 -15.18 15.72 -32.79
C LEU A 601 -15.17 17.25 -32.77
N ASP A 602 -15.51 17.81 -31.62
CA ASP A 602 -15.22 19.21 -31.25
C ASP A 602 -14.42 19.26 -29.97
N LEU A 603 -13.87 20.42 -29.66
CA LEU A 603 -13.04 20.59 -28.48
C LEU A 603 -13.81 20.31 -27.17
N PRO A 604 -15.04 20.84 -26.95
CA PRO A 604 -15.81 20.56 -25.76
C PRO A 604 -16.10 19.07 -25.56
N GLY A 605 -16.57 18.38 -26.62
CA GLY A 605 -16.85 16.94 -26.56
C GLY A 605 -15.59 16.08 -26.33
N THR A 606 -14.44 16.51 -26.86
CA THR A 606 -13.16 15.86 -26.64
C THR A 606 -12.74 16.00 -25.18
N LEU A 607 -12.84 17.20 -24.61
CA LEU A 607 -12.52 17.46 -23.20
C LEU A 607 -13.46 16.70 -22.27
N GLU A 608 -14.76 16.70 -22.53
CA GLU A 608 -15.75 15.96 -21.75
C GLU A 608 -15.43 14.45 -21.70
N ARG A 609 -15.00 13.87 -22.82
CA ARG A 609 -14.56 12.44 -22.85
C ARG A 609 -13.32 12.20 -22.02
N LEU A 610 -12.33 13.07 -22.13
CA LEU A 610 -11.11 12.98 -21.34
C LEU A 610 -11.41 13.11 -19.84
N GLN A 611 -12.29 14.05 -19.45
CA GLN A 611 -12.74 14.24 -18.08
C GLN A 611 -13.49 13.02 -17.55
N ARG A 612 -14.47 12.50 -18.30
CA ARG A 612 -15.20 11.28 -17.90
C ARG A 612 -14.29 10.07 -17.73
N ALA A 613 -13.19 10.02 -18.48
CA ALA A 613 -12.20 8.96 -18.36
C ALA A 613 -11.21 9.20 -17.20
N GLY A 614 -11.31 10.33 -16.48
CA GLY A 614 -10.37 10.69 -15.42
C GLY A 614 -8.96 11.01 -15.94
N SER A 615 -8.83 11.46 -17.19
CA SER A 615 -7.55 11.83 -17.78
C SER A 615 -7.17 13.26 -17.41
N ALA A 616 -5.97 13.46 -16.88
CA ALA A 616 -5.43 14.80 -16.59
C ALA A 616 -5.44 15.75 -17.79
N MET A 617 -5.38 15.21 -19.01
CA MET A 617 -5.48 15.98 -20.25
C MET A 617 -6.82 16.74 -20.38
N GLY A 618 -7.89 16.22 -19.80
CA GLY A 618 -9.21 16.84 -19.81
C GLY A 618 -9.32 18.10 -18.94
N TYR A 619 -8.38 18.29 -18.02
CA TYR A 619 -8.35 19.39 -17.05
C TYR A 619 -7.25 20.40 -17.32
N LEU A 620 -6.54 20.30 -18.45
CA LEU A 620 -5.54 21.28 -18.84
C LEU A 620 -6.17 22.68 -19.00
N PRO A 621 -5.53 23.75 -18.49
CA PRO A 621 -5.92 25.11 -18.77
C PRO A 621 -5.99 25.36 -20.28
N GLU A 622 -6.96 26.17 -20.74
CA GLU A 622 -7.18 26.47 -22.15
C GLU A 622 -5.90 26.98 -22.85
N GLU A 623 -5.11 27.81 -22.17
CA GLU A 623 -3.81 28.29 -22.62
C GLU A 623 -2.83 27.14 -22.92
N LYS A 624 -2.71 26.18 -22.00
CA LYS A 624 -1.80 25.03 -22.14
C LYS A 624 -2.29 24.06 -23.21
N LEU A 625 -3.61 23.91 -23.35
CA LEU A 625 -4.21 23.17 -24.45
C LEU A 625 -3.89 23.80 -25.80
N GLY A 626 -3.93 25.14 -25.88
CA GLY A 626 -3.50 25.88 -27.07
C GLY A 626 -2.03 25.60 -27.44
N VAL A 627 -1.13 25.54 -26.46
CA VAL A 627 0.27 25.15 -26.65
C VAL A 627 0.39 23.71 -27.16
N CYS A 628 -0.36 22.78 -26.59
CA CYS A 628 -0.36 21.37 -27.02
C CYS A 628 -0.76 21.22 -28.49
N LEU A 629 -1.87 21.85 -28.90
CA LEU A 629 -2.33 21.85 -30.29
C LEU A 629 -1.34 22.56 -31.22
N GLY A 630 -0.72 23.65 -30.78
CA GLY A 630 0.35 24.35 -31.51
C GLY A 630 1.58 23.47 -31.73
N SER A 631 2.01 22.76 -30.68
CA SER A 631 3.12 21.79 -30.74
C SER A 631 2.83 20.66 -31.74
N MET A 632 1.60 20.14 -31.77
CA MET A 632 1.20 19.10 -32.72
C MET A 632 1.34 19.58 -34.17
N ARG A 633 0.89 20.80 -34.47
CA ARG A 633 1.00 21.40 -35.81
C ARG A 633 2.44 21.62 -36.22
N ALA A 634 3.27 22.20 -35.32
CA ALA A 634 4.69 22.41 -35.54
C ALA A 634 5.43 21.08 -35.78
N SER A 635 5.22 20.09 -34.93
CA SER A 635 5.78 18.74 -35.07
C SER A 635 5.45 18.10 -36.41
N ALA A 636 4.20 18.21 -36.84
CA ALA A 636 3.76 17.69 -38.13
C ALA A 636 4.42 18.45 -39.33
N ALA A 637 4.71 19.74 -39.20
CA ALA A 637 5.46 20.49 -40.20
C ALA A 637 6.93 20.06 -40.27
N LEU A 638 7.59 19.89 -39.09
CA LEU A 638 8.97 19.40 -38.98
C LEU A 638 9.18 18.04 -39.65
N MET A 639 8.27 17.08 -39.38
CA MET A 639 8.37 15.73 -39.90
C MET A 639 8.20 15.64 -41.42
N ARG A 640 7.52 16.61 -42.02
CA ARG A 640 7.32 16.65 -43.50
C ARG A 640 8.47 17.27 -44.26
N GLY A 641 9.51 17.73 -43.53
CA GLY A 641 10.68 18.30 -44.21
C GLY A 641 10.35 19.61 -44.91
N ALA A 642 9.59 20.49 -44.30
CA ALA A 642 9.50 21.86 -44.73
C ALA A 642 10.87 22.52 -44.52
N GLU A 643 11.84 22.26 -45.40
CA GLU A 643 12.95 23.15 -45.62
C GLU A 643 12.36 24.44 -46.21
N GLN A 644 12.28 25.47 -45.38
CA GLN A 644 12.34 26.85 -45.82
C GLN A 644 13.56 27.51 -45.25
#